data_7041f239bf77a60e915869501e5d4eca
#
_entry.id   7041f239bf77a60e915869501e5d4eca
#
_cell.length_a   1.000
_cell.length_b   1.000
_cell.length_c   1.000
_cell.angle_alpha   90.00
_cell.angle_beta   90.00
_cell.angle_gamma   90.00
#
_symmetry.space_group_name_H-M   'P 1'
#
loop_
_entity.id
_entity.type
_entity.pdbx_description
1 polymer ?
#
loop_
_entity_poly.entity_id
_entity_poly.type
_entity_poly.pdbx_seq_one_letter_code
_entity_poly.pdbx_strand_id
1 'polypeptide(L)'
;MILQSGEVAAQYLPDNHLQDTLMEKEIGEVVITADRYPSRQLNTPSAIKVLDRRSLGKMQVRTAPEALTLTPGVFVQKTNHGGGSPFLRGLTGNQTLLLVDGIRLSNSASRYGPNQTFNTIDVFGVEKIEVLRGEGSVQYGSDAIGGTVQAFTFQPEFSEKPEWGGSLTGRIATHGMEQGLNSALTYGSKRVAFRASVTGRNFGDLVGGDTTGSQMPTGYKELDYDLKTKFLLAKSTDLTAAYQTVHQYDVPVYHKYILENYALNRMDPQFRELAYLRLNHNFNDSFIKSAVITAFMHNTEEGRELRKNGSNSLRTENDRVKTLGFTAELLMAKSGLWKGNSGLELYSDRIKSSRIDFDLVSRSSVSKRGLYPDGSSMTSMAVFSLHTFDFDKWSVNSGLRFNSFIIDVQDESVGNARLKPSALVGNISLLRKLNTWTSVFTSVNTGFRAPNIDDLGTLGIVDFRYEVPNYDLKPERSVQYQAGFKHSGEVLKGELFFYRNNLTDLVVRNSVPGSIIDGYPVYIKENVEDAYIQGFETSWDIHINKSLSLNTSYTYTYGQNTTKNEPVRRIPPMFWRTAADYSFGRWQAVIEWLGASKQDRLAAGDKSDNRIPAGGTPGWNIINISGGYSSGRYAADLNFNNIFNADYRYHGSGVNGIGRSVFLTLRINIGSLTHS
;
A
#
# COMPACT_ATOMS: atom_id res chain seq x y z
N MET A 1 -26.77 -30.59 -35.01
CA MET A 1 -26.47 -29.17 -35.25
C MET A 1 -25.58 -28.71 -34.09
N ILE A 2 -24.32 -28.65 -34.36
CA ILE A 2 -23.23 -28.58 -33.36
C ILE A 2 -23.04 -27.12 -33.01
N LEU A 3 -23.23 -26.75 -31.76
CA LEU A 3 -22.80 -25.46 -31.19
C LEU A 3 -21.44 -25.65 -30.53
N GLN A 4 -20.42 -25.11 -31.18
CA GLN A 4 -19.06 -25.01 -30.65
C GLN A 4 -19.04 -24.07 -29.44
N SER A 5 -18.58 -24.62 -28.32
CA SER A 5 -18.18 -23.88 -27.14
C SER A 5 -16.86 -23.15 -27.39
N GLY A 6 -16.90 -21.83 -27.53
CA GLY A 6 -15.69 -21.01 -27.63
C GLY A 6 -14.93 -20.96 -26.32
N GLU A 7 -13.71 -21.45 -26.34
CA GLU A 7 -12.71 -21.33 -25.28
C GLU A 7 -12.35 -19.86 -25.08
N VAL A 8 -12.47 -19.37 -23.85
CA VAL A 8 -11.88 -18.10 -23.43
C VAL A 8 -10.50 -18.41 -22.85
N ALA A 9 -9.53 -18.59 -23.73
CA ALA A 9 -8.13 -18.37 -23.37
C ALA A 9 -7.96 -16.88 -23.10
N ALA A 10 -7.33 -16.51 -21.98
CA ALA A 10 -6.86 -15.16 -21.73
C ALA A 10 -5.72 -14.86 -22.73
N GLN A 11 -6.08 -14.54 -23.96
CA GLN A 11 -5.17 -13.97 -24.93
C GLN A 11 -5.07 -12.48 -24.63
N TYR A 12 -3.87 -12.00 -24.36
CA TYR A 12 -3.48 -10.63 -24.60
C TYR A 12 -3.75 -10.35 -26.08
N LEU A 13 -4.79 -9.58 -26.37
CA LEU A 13 -5.07 -9.13 -27.72
C LEU A 13 -4.17 -7.93 -28.01
N PRO A 14 -3.44 -7.91 -29.14
CA PRO A 14 -2.72 -6.72 -29.56
C PRO A 14 -3.72 -5.63 -29.98
N ASP A 15 -3.51 -4.42 -29.48
CA ASP A 15 -4.20 -3.22 -29.93
C ASP A 15 -3.94 -2.99 -31.42
N ASN A 16 -4.97 -3.13 -32.25
CA ASN A 16 -4.98 -2.58 -33.58
C ASN A 16 -5.60 -1.18 -33.53
N HIS A 17 -4.75 -0.18 -33.75
CA HIS A 17 -5.16 1.17 -34.06
C HIS A 17 -6.08 1.20 -35.28
N LEU A 18 -7.25 1.82 -35.16
CA LEU A 18 -7.73 2.95 -35.95
C LEU A 18 -9.23 3.13 -35.72
N GLN A 19 -9.58 4.31 -35.23
CA GLN A 19 -10.88 4.96 -35.42
C GLN A 19 -12.11 4.04 -35.34
N ASP A 20 -12.58 3.80 -34.10
CA ASP A 20 -14.01 3.83 -33.86
C ASP A 20 -14.28 4.26 -32.42
N THR A 21 -14.63 5.50 -32.28
CA THR A 21 -15.41 6.02 -31.15
C THR A 21 -16.74 5.29 -31.20
N LEU A 22 -16.84 4.14 -30.54
CA LEU A 22 -18.12 3.54 -30.13
C LEU A 22 -17.84 2.21 -29.42
N MET A 23 -18.10 2.22 -28.10
CA MET A 23 -18.17 1.03 -27.26
C MET A 23 -16.85 0.24 -27.10
N GLU A 24 -15.93 0.76 -26.33
CA GLU A 24 -15.18 -0.12 -25.45
C GLU A 24 -16.23 -0.87 -24.61
N LYS A 25 -16.50 -2.12 -24.99
CA LYS A 25 -17.17 -3.06 -24.11
C LYS A 25 -16.24 -3.17 -22.93
N GLU A 26 -16.54 -2.45 -21.85
CA GLU A 26 -15.78 -2.53 -20.61
C GLU A 26 -15.70 -4.00 -20.22
N ILE A 27 -14.58 -4.63 -20.53
CA ILE A 27 -14.20 -5.90 -19.92
C ILE A 27 -14.07 -5.56 -18.46
N GLY A 28 -15.01 -6.01 -17.62
CA GLY A 28 -15.07 -5.64 -16.21
C GLY A 28 -13.69 -5.80 -15.58
N GLU A 29 -13.28 -4.81 -14.75
CA GLU A 29 -11.95 -4.72 -14.14
C GLU A 29 -11.47 -6.08 -13.65
N VAL A 30 -10.30 -6.50 -14.13
CA VAL A 30 -9.67 -7.76 -13.72
C VAL A 30 -8.82 -7.50 -12.49
N VAL A 31 -9.10 -8.23 -11.42
CA VAL A 31 -8.40 -8.17 -10.15
C VAL A 31 -7.60 -9.46 -9.92
N ILE A 32 -6.47 -9.35 -9.25
CA ILE A 32 -5.59 -10.49 -8.93
C ILE A 32 -5.48 -10.66 -7.41
N THR A 33 -5.37 -9.56 -6.66
CA THR A 33 -5.04 -9.59 -5.23
C THR A 33 -6.04 -10.36 -4.38
N ALA A 34 -7.33 -10.36 -4.74
CA ALA A 34 -8.34 -11.05 -3.94
C ALA A 34 -8.23 -12.58 -3.97
N ASP A 35 -7.92 -13.14 -5.14
CA ASP A 35 -7.95 -14.60 -5.38
C ASP A 35 -6.56 -15.17 -5.70
N ARG A 36 -5.53 -14.31 -5.85
CA ARG A 36 -4.19 -14.64 -6.38
C ARG A 36 -4.20 -15.21 -7.80
N TYR A 37 -5.27 -14.98 -8.54
CA TYR A 37 -5.40 -15.24 -9.98
C TYR A 37 -6.36 -14.24 -10.61
N PRO A 38 -6.29 -14.00 -11.93
CA PRO A 38 -7.17 -13.05 -12.60
C PRO A 38 -8.65 -13.42 -12.47
N SER A 39 -9.44 -12.52 -11.90
CA SER A 39 -10.89 -12.66 -11.78
C SER A 39 -11.59 -11.33 -12.08
N ARG A 40 -12.87 -11.37 -12.49
CA ARG A 40 -13.65 -10.15 -12.69
C ARG A 40 -14.08 -9.59 -11.33
N GLN A 41 -13.90 -8.29 -11.11
CA GLN A 41 -14.27 -7.62 -9.87
C GLN A 41 -15.73 -7.90 -9.46
N LEU A 42 -16.67 -7.92 -10.40
CA LEU A 42 -18.08 -8.21 -10.16
C LEU A 42 -18.32 -9.62 -9.57
N ASN A 43 -17.47 -10.59 -9.93
CA ASN A 43 -17.58 -11.99 -9.51
C ASN A 43 -16.72 -12.32 -8.27
N THR A 44 -15.99 -11.35 -7.73
CA THR A 44 -15.11 -11.55 -6.58
C THR A 44 -15.84 -11.17 -5.30
N PRO A 45 -16.03 -12.09 -4.32
CA PRO A 45 -16.75 -11.80 -3.08
C PRO A 45 -15.87 -11.08 -2.04
N SER A 46 -15.25 -9.98 -2.46
CA SER A 46 -14.35 -9.16 -1.64
C SER A 46 -14.47 -7.69 -2.01
N ALA A 47 -14.21 -6.80 -1.06
CA ALA A 47 -14.12 -5.37 -1.30
C ALA A 47 -12.74 -5.05 -1.89
N ILE A 48 -12.64 -4.96 -3.20
CA ILE A 48 -11.39 -4.66 -3.91
C ILE A 48 -11.58 -3.47 -4.86
N LYS A 49 -10.61 -2.56 -4.88
CA LYS A 49 -10.55 -1.43 -5.82
C LYS A 49 -9.27 -1.51 -6.61
N VAL A 50 -9.38 -1.26 -7.91
CA VAL A 50 -8.25 -1.10 -8.82
C VAL A 50 -8.08 0.40 -9.10
N LEU A 51 -6.85 0.87 -8.98
CA LEU A 51 -6.41 2.19 -9.41
C LEU A 51 -5.49 1.97 -10.60
N ASP A 52 -6.03 2.09 -11.79
CA ASP A 52 -5.32 1.88 -13.05
C ASP A 52 -4.45 3.10 -13.42
N ARG A 53 -3.62 2.96 -14.42
CA ARG A 53 -2.72 4.02 -14.91
C ARG A 53 -3.48 5.28 -15.31
N ARG A 54 -4.66 5.14 -15.91
CA ARG A 54 -5.50 6.25 -16.34
C ARG A 54 -5.98 7.06 -15.12
N SER A 55 -6.48 6.39 -14.09
CA SER A 55 -6.91 7.01 -12.83
C SER A 55 -5.76 7.71 -12.12
N LEU A 56 -4.59 7.06 -12.03
CA LEU A 56 -3.39 7.64 -11.43
C LEU A 56 -2.91 8.88 -12.20
N GLY A 57 -2.97 8.83 -13.54
CA GLY A 57 -2.60 9.95 -14.41
C GLY A 57 -3.57 11.13 -14.33
N LYS A 58 -4.89 10.89 -14.39
CA LYS A 58 -5.91 11.93 -14.28
C LYS A 58 -5.81 12.73 -12.98
N MET A 59 -5.55 12.05 -11.88
CA MET A 59 -5.46 12.67 -10.55
C MET A 59 -4.06 13.20 -10.24
N GLN A 60 -3.10 13.01 -11.14
CA GLN A 60 -1.71 13.46 -11.00
C GLN A 60 -1.12 13.17 -9.62
N VAL A 61 -1.39 11.97 -9.11
CA VAL A 61 -0.89 11.54 -7.79
C VAL A 61 0.64 11.66 -7.73
N ARG A 62 1.13 12.22 -6.63
CA ARG A 62 2.55 12.51 -6.46
C ARG A 62 3.32 11.34 -5.89
N THR A 63 2.70 10.59 -4.98
CA THR A 63 3.30 9.46 -4.28
C THR A 63 2.35 8.28 -4.24
N ALA A 64 2.87 7.06 -4.08
CA ALA A 64 2.06 5.86 -4.01
C ALA A 64 1.05 5.89 -2.84
N PRO A 65 1.38 6.37 -1.63
CA PRO A 65 0.37 6.57 -0.58
C PRO A 65 -0.74 7.54 -0.97
N GLU A 66 -0.43 8.61 -1.69
CA GLU A 66 -1.44 9.58 -2.12
C GLU A 66 -2.46 8.96 -3.08
N ALA A 67 -2.02 8.06 -3.96
CA ALA A 67 -2.92 7.32 -4.84
C ALA A 67 -4.04 6.60 -4.08
N LEU A 68 -3.74 6.10 -2.89
CA LEU A 68 -4.69 5.35 -2.08
C LEU A 68 -5.85 6.18 -1.55
N THR A 69 -5.73 7.52 -1.51
CA THR A 69 -6.84 8.42 -1.13
C THR A 69 -8.01 8.37 -2.11
N LEU A 70 -7.80 7.81 -3.31
CA LEU A 70 -8.86 7.55 -4.31
C LEU A 70 -9.71 6.32 -4.01
N THR A 71 -9.34 5.55 -2.97
CA THR A 71 -9.99 4.29 -2.62
C THR A 71 -10.92 4.50 -1.42
N PRO A 72 -12.23 4.17 -1.51
CA PRO A 72 -13.11 4.15 -0.33
C PRO A 72 -12.53 3.20 0.72
N GLY A 73 -12.72 3.52 2.01
CA GLY A 73 -12.19 2.72 3.12
C GLY A 73 -10.70 2.93 3.41
N VAL A 74 -10.01 3.75 2.62
CA VAL A 74 -8.59 4.06 2.83
C VAL A 74 -8.40 5.53 3.17
N PHE A 75 -7.76 5.76 4.30
CA PHE A 75 -7.35 7.07 4.78
C PHE A 75 -5.82 7.13 4.84
N VAL A 76 -5.21 8.28 4.51
CA VAL A 76 -3.75 8.41 4.50
C VAL A 76 -3.31 9.48 5.48
N GLN A 77 -2.60 9.08 6.53
CA GLN A 77 -1.95 10.00 7.46
C GLN A 77 -0.61 10.46 6.87
N LYS A 78 -0.31 11.77 6.92
CA LYS A 78 0.92 12.35 6.36
C LYS A 78 1.85 12.89 7.46
N THR A 79 3.17 12.76 7.25
CA THR A 79 4.20 13.24 8.18
C THR A 79 5.15 14.25 7.55
N ASN A 80 5.25 14.26 6.22
CA ASN A 80 6.02 15.21 5.41
C ASN A 80 5.41 15.28 4.00
N HIS A 81 6.14 15.80 3.01
CA HIS A 81 5.65 15.93 1.64
C HIS A 81 5.20 14.59 1.03
N GLY A 82 6.08 13.59 1.04
CA GLY A 82 5.84 12.28 0.44
C GLY A 82 5.36 11.23 1.43
N GLY A 83 5.77 11.35 2.71
CA GLY A 83 5.48 10.36 3.74
C GLY A 83 4.00 10.22 4.03
N GLY A 84 3.47 9.04 3.74
CA GLY A 84 2.07 8.71 3.96
C GLY A 84 1.92 7.27 4.44
N SER A 85 1.11 7.09 5.49
CA SER A 85 0.75 5.77 6.01
C SER A 85 -0.70 5.48 5.69
N PRO A 86 -1.00 4.42 4.92
CA PRO A 86 -2.37 4.03 4.64
C PRO A 86 -3.02 3.40 5.88
N PHE A 87 -4.25 3.81 6.13
CA PHE A 87 -5.17 3.20 7.09
C PHE A 87 -6.28 2.51 6.32
N LEU A 88 -6.33 1.20 6.34
CA LEU A 88 -7.39 0.41 5.75
C LEU A 88 -8.39 0.05 6.83
N ARG A 89 -9.61 0.58 6.70
CA ARG A 89 -10.67 0.39 7.72
C ARG A 89 -10.22 0.70 9.15
N GLY A 90 -9.33 1.72 9.31
CA GLY A 90 -8.79 2.15 10.60
C GLY A 90 -7.56 1.39 11.10
N LEU A 91 -7.07 0.38 10.37
CA LEU A 91 -5.87 -0.38 10.69
C LEU A 91 -4.69 0.06 9.80
N THR A 92 -3.48 0.09 10.35
CA THR A 92 -2.28 0.58 9.68
C THR A 92 -1.01 -0.09 10.19
N GLY A 93 0.13 0.26 9.61
CA GLY A 93 1.43 -0.25 10.02
C GLY A 93 1.57 -1.74 9.74
N ASN A 94 1.96 -2.50 10.75
CA ASN A 94 2.08 -3.96 10.67
C ASN A 94 0.73 -4.72 10.76
N GLN A 95 -0.42 -4.00 10.68
CA GLN A 95 -1.76 -4.58 10.52
C GLN A 95 -2.31 -4.39 9.10
N THR A 96 -1.53 -3.79 8.20
CA THR A 96 -1.86 -3.59 6.78
C THR A 96 -0.71 -4.11 5.92
N LEU A 97 -0.99 -5.09 5.07
CA LEU A 97 0.03 -5.70 4.23
C LEU A 97 0.26 -4.90 2.96
N LEU A 98 1.52 -4.61 2.67
CA LEU A 98 1.97 -3.90 1.48
C LEU A 98 2.78 -4.84 0.58
N LEU A 99 2.48 -4.85 -0.72
CA LEU A 99 3.11 -5.69 -1.73
C LEU A 99 3.54 -4.86 -2.95
N VAL A 100 4.60 -5.32 -3.61
CA VAL A 100 4.95 -4.90 -4.97
C VAL A 100 5.22 -6.14 -5.82
N ASP A 101 4.57 -6.23 -6.98
CA ASP A 101 4.66 -7.39 -7.88
C ASP A 101 4.45 -8.75 -7.18
N GLY A 102 3.58 -8.81 -6.14
CA GLY A 102 3.32 -10.01 -5.35
C GLY A 102 4.34 -10.29 -4.24
N ILE A 103 5.37 -9.46 -4.06
CA ILE A 103 6.39 -9.61 -3.03
C ILE A 103 6.11 -8.66 -1.88
N ARG A 104 6.19 -9.15 -0.64
CA ARG A 104 5.90 -8.36 0.57
C ARG A 104 6.95 -7.26 0.78
N LEU A 105 6.48 -6.04 1.01
CA LEU A 105 7.30 -4.93 1.48
C LEU A 105 7.45 -4.94 3.00
N SER A 106 6.41 -5.40 3.72
CA SER A 106 6.46 -5.57 5.18
C SER A 106 7.47 -6.65 5.53
N ASN A 107 8.29 -6.39 6.54
CA ASN A 107 9.36 -7.27 7.00
C ASN A 107 9.33 -7.39 8.54
N SER A 108 10.29 -8.09 9.10
CA SER A 108 10.41 -8.35 10.54
C SER A 108 10.62 -7.10 11.42
N ALA A 109 10.96 -5.96 10.83
CA ALA A 109 11.07 -4.65 11.51
C ALA A 109 9.85 -3.74 11.28
N SER A 110 8.77 -4.26 10.69
CA SER A 110 7.55 -3.48 10.46
C SER A 110 6.91 -3.07 11.78
N ARG A 111 6.76 -1.75 11.99
CA ARG A 111 6.32 -1.16 13.26
C ARG A 111 4.81 -1.10 13.37
N TYR A 112 4.32 -1.20 14.60
CA TYR A 112 2.94 -0.85 14.92
C TYR A 112 2.70 0.65 14.71
N GLY A 113 1.56 0.98 14.12
CA GLY A 113 1.18 2.36 13.81
C GLY A 113 1.75 2.87 12.47
N PRO A 114 1.66 4.17 12.21
CA PRO A 114 2.03 4.74 10.93
C PRO A 114 3.49 4.48 10.56
N ASN A 115 3.71 4.03 9.33
CA ASN A 115 5.02 3.88 8.71
C ASN A 115 5.02 4.45 7.30
N GLN A 116 6.19 4.60 6.69
CA GLN A 116 6.36 5.22 5.38
C GLN A 116 6.80 4.22 4.29
N THR A 117 6.70 2.92 4.55
CA THR A 117 7.20 1.87 3.64
C THR A 117 6.62 1.98 2.23
N PHE A 118 5.31 2.29 2.11
CA PHE A 118 4.66 2.44 0.80
C PHE A 118 5.12 3.67 0.02
N ASN A 119 5.80 4.62 0.68
CA ASN A 119 6.40 5.77 0.03
C ASN A 119 7.66 5.43 -0.79
N THR A 120 8.22 4.23 -0.60
CA THR A 120 9.37 3.74 -1.36
C THR A 120 8.95 3.02 -2.65
N ILE A 121 7.91 3.50 -3.32
CA ILE A 121 7.45 3.01 -4.63
C ILE A 121 7.38 4.19 -5.59
N ASP A 122 8.13 4.11 -6.69
CA ASP A 122 8.06 5.12 -7.76
C ASP A 122 6.70 5.08 -8.44
N VAL A 123 5.89 6.11 -8.25
CA VAL A 123 4.55 6.22 -8.84
C VAL A 123 4.59 6.27 -10.38
N PHE A 124 5.69 6.71 -10.99
CA PHE A 124 5.85 6.69 -12.46
C PHE A 124 6.13 5.27 -12.99
N GLY A 125 6.65 4.37 -12.14
CA GLY A 125 6.89 2.96 -12.44
C GLY A 125 5.67 2.05 -12.23
N VAL A 126 4.58 2.56 -11.64
CA VAL A 126 3.38 1.77 -11.34
C VAL A 126 2.43 1.72 -12.54
N GLU A 127 1.97 0.52 -12.89
CA GLU A 127 0.93 0.26 -13.87
C GLU A 127 -0.46 0.33 -13.24
N LYS A 128 -0.65 -0.34 -12.09
CA LYS A 128 -1.87 -0.30 -11.30
C LYS A 128 -1.61 -0.57 -9.83
N ILE A 129 -2.53 -0.13 -8.98
CA ILE A 129 -2.57 -0.49 -7.56
C ILE A 129 -3.90 -1.19 -7.29
N GLU A 130 -3.85 -2.37 -6.68
CA GLU A 130 -5.03 -3.08 -6.19
C GLU A 130 -5.09 -2.96 -4.67
N VAL A 131 -6.27 -2.61 -4.15
CA VAL A 131 -6.51 -2.45 -2.71
C VAL A 131 -7.61 -3.40 -2.29
N LEU A 132 -7.23 -4.49 -1.62
CA LEU A 132 -8.13 -5.41 -0.95
C LEU A 132 -8.41 -4.86 0.46
N ARG A 133 -9.65 -4.46 0.73
CA ARG A 133 -10.09 -3.89 2.01
C ARG A 133 -10.69 -4.95 2.89
N GLY A 134 -10.13 -5.11 4.09
CA GLY A 134 -10.44 -6.19 5.01
C GLY A 134 -9.50 -7.38 4.89
N GLU A 135 -9.84 -8.47 5.56
CA GLU A 135 -8.96 -9.61 5.73
C GLU A 135 -8.37 -10.17 4.43
N GLY A 136 -7.04 -10.15 4.35
CA GLY A 136 -6.24 -10.77 3.29
C GLY A 136 -5.30 -11.86 3.80
N SER A 137 -5.45 -12.30 5.05
CA SER A 137 -4.50 -13.21 5.69
C SER A 137 -4.47 -14.61 5.09
N VAL A 138 -5.58 -15.09 4.54
CA VAL A 138 -5.61 -16.38 3.85
C VAL A 138 -4.80 -16.34 2.56
N GLN A 139 -4.92 -15.22 1.82
CA GLN A 139 -4.18 -15.01 0.59
C GLN A 139 -2.68 -14.75 0.85
N TYR A 140 -2.36 -13.91 1.83
CA TYR A 140 -1.02 -13.33 1.96
C TYR A 140 -0.35 -13.50 3.32
N GLY A 141 -1.05 -14.05 4.32
CA GLY A 141 -0.51 -14.35 5.65
C GLY A 141 -0.57 -13.19 6.63
N SER A 142 0.43 -13.11 7.52
CA SER A 142 0.51 -12.11 8.58
C SER A 142 0.40 -10.67 8.06
N ASP A 143 -0.08 -9.78 8.90
CA ASP A 143 -0.16 -8.32 8.71
C ASP A 143 -1.33 -7.86 7.79
N ALA A 144 -2.10 -8.77 7.22
CA ALA A 144 -3.21 -8.46 6.32
C ALA A 144 -4.58 -8.34 7.02
N ILE A 145 -4.61 -8.00 8.31
CA ILE A 145 -5.84 -7.87 9.13
C ILE A 145 -6.72 -6.69 8.64
N GLY A 146 -6.10 -5.54 8.33
CA GLY A 146 -6.80 -4.37 7.83
C GLY A 146 -7.06 -4.43 6.33
N GLY A 147 -6.19 -5.13 5.61
CA GLY A 147 -6.25 -5.26 4.16
C GLY A 147 -4.88 -5.44 3.53
N THR A 148 -4.90 -5.52 2.21
CA THR A 148 -3.69 -5.68 1.39
C THR A 148 -3.67 -4.62 0.30
N VAL A 149 -2.54 -3.92 0.17
CA VAL A 149 -2.28 -2.99 -0.93
C VAL A 149 -1.18 -3.59 -1.80
N GLN A 150 -1.47 -3.77 -3.06
CA GLN A 150 -0.51 -4.32 -4.02
C GLN A 150 -0.29 -3.36 -5.18
N ALA A 151 0.94 -2.88 -5.32
CA ALA A 151 1.38 -2.16 -6.50
C ALA A 151 1.91 -3.15 -7.55
N PHE A 152 1.44 -3.02 -8.77
CA PHE A 152 1.97 -3.73 -9.93
C PHE A 152 2.78 -2.74 -10.75
N THR A 153 4.04 -3.06 -10.99
CA THR A 153 4.89 -2.27 -11.87
C THR A 153 4.72 -2.71 -13.31
N PHE A 154 5.05 -1.83 -14.25
CA PHE A 154 4.88 -2.11 -15.66
C PHE A 154 5.49 -3.44 -16.09
N GLN A 155 4.77 -4.19 -16.91
CA GLN A 155 5.21 -5.44 -17.50
C GLN A 155 5.71 -5.19 -18.93
N PRO A 156 6.94 -5.62 -19.29
CA PRO A 156 7.38 -5.57 -20.69
C PRO A 156 6.60 -6.60 -21.51
N GLU A 157 6.24 -6.23 -22.75
CA GLU A 157 5.44 -7.04 -23.67
C GLU A 157 6.24 -7.52 -24.85
N PHE A 158 6.01 -8.77 -25.26
CA PHE A 158 6.58 -9.32 -26.46
C PHE A 158 5.92 -8.69 -27.71
N SER A 159 6.70 -8.55 -28.79
CA SER A 159 6.20 -8.05 -30.08
C SER A 159 6.60 -8.99 -31.22
N GLU A 160 5.78 -9.09 -32.25
CA GLU A 160 6.07 -9.90 -33.43
C GLU A 160 7.33 -9.45 -34.18
N LYS A 161 7.65 -8.15 -34.12
CA LYS A 161 8.85 -7.55 -34.70
C LYS A 161 9.62 -6.81 -33.62
N PRO A 162 10.95 -6.69 -33.75
CA PRO A 162 11.72 -5.83 -32.87
C PRO A 162 11.20 -4.38 -32.89
N GLU A 163 10.72 -3.91 -31.76
CA GLU A 163 10.15 -2.58 -31.60
C GLU A 163 10.74 -1.89 -30.38
N TRP A 164 10.98 -0.59 -30.54
CA TRP A 164 11.44 0.27 -29.46
C TRP A 164 10.36 1.29 -29.13
N GLY A 165 10.26 1.59 -27.86
CA GLY A 165 9.41 2.65 -27.36
C GLY A 165 10.02 3.31 -26.14
N GLY A 166 9.37 4.34 -25.66
CA GLY A 166 9.81 5.00 -24.45
C GLY A 166 8.93 6.18 -24.11
N SER A 167 9.17 6.77 -22.95
CA SER A 167 8.48 7.96 -22.52
C SER A 167 9.38 8.89 -21.72
N LEU A 168 9.12 10.18 -21.83
CA LEU A 168 9.70 11.21 -20.98
C LEU A 168 8.56 11.93 -20.29
N THR A 169 8.57 11.98 -18.96
CA THR A 169 7.54 12.66 -18.16
C THR A 169 8.22 13.67 -17.24
N GLY A 170 7.86 14.93 -17.38
CA GLY A 170 8.29 16.01 -16.49
C GLY A 170 7.13 16.50 -15.65
N ARG A 171 7.37 16.82 -14.37
CA ARG A 171 6.39 17.42 -13.47
C ARG A 171 7.00 18.57 -12.69
N ILE A 172 6.25 19.66 -12.59
CA ILE A 172 6.60 20.82 -11.76
C ILE A 172 5.37 21.29 -10.97
N ALA A 173 5.63 21.88 -9.82
CA ALA A 173 4.60 22.48 -8.97
C ALA A 173 4.97 23.90 -8.56
N THR A 174 3.94 24.74 -8.33
CA THR A 174 4.12 26.08 -7.75
C THR A 174 4.84 26.01 -6.40
N HIS A 175 5.47 27.10 -6.01
CA HIS A 175 6.28 27.25 -4.80
C HIS A 175 7.46 26.26 -4.71
N GLY A 176 7.84 25.64 -5.82
CA GLY A 176 8.91 24.63 -5.83
C GLY A 176 8.56 23.33 -5.10
N MET A 177 7.28 23.08 -4.78
CA MET A 177 6.87 21.90 -4.01
C MET A 177 7.20 20.58 -4.69
N GLU A 178 7.31 20.54 -6.01
CA GLU A 178 7.77 19.37 -6.75
C GLU A 178 8.46 19.75 -8.04
N GLN A 179 9.58 19.08 -8.34
CA GLN A 179 10.26 19.05 -9.62
C GLN A 179 10.66 17.60 -9.87
N GLY A 180 10.16 16.99 -10.93
CA GLY A 180 10.39 15.59 -11.21
C GLY A 180 10.59 15.32 -12.69
N LEU A 181 11.45 14.35 -12.99
CA LEU A 181 11.70 13.85 -14.34
C LEU A 181 11.76 12.33 -14.29
N ASN A 182 10.95 11.68 -15.12
CA ASN A 182 11.02 10.24 -15.38
C ASN A 182 11.34 10.00 -16.85
N SER A 183 12.27 9.10 -17.13
CA SER A 183 12.58 8.60 -18.46
C SER A 183 12.46 7.09 -18.48
N ALA A 184 11.73 6.55 -19.43
CA ALA A 184 11.56 5.11 -19.60
C ALA A 184 11.85 4.70 -21.03
N LEU A 185 12.52 3.56 -21.18
CA LEU A 185 12.83 2.90 -22.45
C LEU A 185 12.19 1.51 -22.43
N THR A 186 11.56 1.13 -23.54
CA THR A 186 10.94 -0.17 -23.73
C THR A 186 11.44 -0.82 -25.01
N TYR A 187 11.53 -2.14 -24.99
CA TYR A 187 11.84 -2.96 -26.15
C TYR A 187 11.00 -4.22 -26.13
N GLY A 188 10.49 -4.61 -27.28
CA GLY A 188 9.79 -5.86 -27.49
C GLY A 188 10.27 -6.57 -28.73
N SER A 189 10.37 -7.88 -28.65
CA SER A 189 10.59 -8.81 -29.74
C SER A 189 9.87 -10.12 -29.44
N LYS A 190 9.93 -11.11 -30.34
CA LYS A 190 9.27 -12.42 -30.13
C LYS A 190 9.73 -13.18 -28.90
N ARG A 191 10.97 -12.96 -28.42
CA ARG A 191 11.57 -13.74 -27.33
C ARG A 191 12.06 -12.92 -26.15
N VAL A 192 12.27 -11.64 -26.35
CA VAL A 192 12.81 -10.76 -25.32
C VAL A 192 12.00 -9.47 -25.31
N ALA A 193 11.58 -9.08 -24.15
CA ALA A 193 11.01 -7.78 -23.91
C ALA A 193 11.64 -7.17 -22.66
N PHE A 194 11.90 -5.86 -22.65
CA PHE A 194 12.36 -5.19 -21.44
C PHE A 194 11.80 -3.78 -21.32
N ARG A 195 11.77 -3.31 -20.08
CA ARG A 195 11.55 -1.90 -19.72
C ARG A 195 12.61 -1.50 -18.72
N ALA A 196 13.24 -0.34 -18.97
CA ALA A 196 14.13 0.32 -18.04
C ALA A 196 13.63 1.74 -17.79
N SER A 197 13.63 2.21 -16.56
CA SER A 197 13.27 3.59 -16.22
C SER A 197 14.15 4.17 -15.13
N VAL A 198 14.30 5.48 -15.17
CA VAL A 198 14.95 6.28 -14.13
C VAL A 198 14.06 7.45 -13.79
N THR A 199 13.91 7.71 -12.50
CA THR A 199 13.14 8.84 -11.96
C THR A 199 14.02 9.65 -11.02
N GLY A 200 14.11 10.95 -11.25
CA GLY A 200 14.73 11.89 -10.32
C GLY A 200 13.70 12.91 -9.87
N ARG A 201 13.59 13.13 -8.55
CA ARG A 201 12.60 14.06 -7.98
C ARG A 201 13.23 14.91 -6.88
N ASN A 202 12.82 16.16 -6.85
CA ASN A 202 13.09 17.09 -5.77
C ASN A 202 11.76 17.62 -5.24
N PHE A 203 11.42 17.23 -4.04
CA PHE A 203 10.27 17.75 -3.31
C PHE A 203 10.74 18.92 -2.46
N GLY A 204 10.22 20.11 -2.75
CA GLY A 204 10.38 21.26 -1.87
C GLY A 204 9.45 21.20 -0.67
N ASP A 205 9.47 22.23 0.15
CA ASP A 205 8.61 22.29 1.32
C ASP A 205 7.14 22.49 0.97
N LEU A 206 6.26 21.86 1.73
CA LEU A 206 4.81 22.01 1.58
C LEU A 206 4.37 23.43 1.94
N VAL A 207 3.52 24.00 1.10
CA VAL A 207 2.81 25.24 1.41
C VAL A 207 1.36 24.92 1.70
N GLY A 208 0.93 25.17 2.94
CA GLY A 208 -0.42 24.95 3.43
C GLY A 208 -1.39 26.04 2.98
N GLY A 209 -2.68 25.84 3.31
CA GLY A 209 -3.73 26.81 3.01
C GLY A 209 -3.74 27.97 4.00
N ASP A 210 -4.48 29.02 3.63
CA ASP A 210 -4.79 30.22 4.41
C ASP A 210 -3.62 30.71 5.29
N THR A 211 -3.69 30.49 6.59
CA THR A 211 -2.70 30.97 7.58
C THR A 211 -1.54 30.00 7.81
N THR A 212 -1.58 28.77 7.33
CA THR A 212 -0.54 27.76 7.54
C THR A 212 0.80 28.15 6.88
N GLY A 213 0.77 28.65 5.65
CA GLY A 213 1.98 29.05 4.92
C GLY A 213 2.97 27.88 4.70
N SER A 214 4.27 28.21 4.68
CA SER A 214 5.33 27.23 4.42
C SER A 214 5.58 26.32 5.65
N GLN A 215 5.58 25.03 5.42
CA GLN A 215 5.82 23.98 6.42
C GLN A 215 7.25 23.42 6.24
N MET A 216 8.22 24.09 6.85
CA MET A 216 9.66 23.78 6.73
C MET A 216 10.19 23.08 8.01
N PRO A 217 10.97 21.99 7.86
CA PRO A 217 11.31 21.25 6.65
C PRO A 217 10.28 20.14 6.36
N THR A 218 9.84 20.01 5.11
CA THR A 218 9.01 18.88 4.67
C THR A 218 9.48 18.28 3.33
N GLY A 219 10.35 18.98 2.62
CA GLY A 219 10.92 18.57 1.35
C GLY A 219 12.01 17.51 1.49
N TYR A 220 12.27 16.75 0.41
CA TYR A 220 13.31 15.73 0.32
C TYR A 220 13.67 15.44 -1.15
N LYS A 221 14.72 14.63 -1.39
CA LYS A 221 15.14 14.22 -2.74
C LYS A 221 14.93 12.72 -2.93
N GLU A 222 14.66 12.32 -4.17
CA GLU A 222 14.42 10.92 -4.54
C GLU A 222 15.08 10.59 -5.86
N LEU A 223 15.66 9.38 -5.93
CA LEU A 223 16.25 8.80 -7.14
C LEU A 223 15.87 7.33 -7.22
N ASP A 224 15.20 6.96 -8.32
CA ASP A 224 14.65 5.63 -8.51
C ASP A 224 15.15 5.01 -9.82
N TYR A 225 15.36 3.69 -9.79
CA TYR A 225 15.68 2.88 -10.96
C TYR A 225 14.77 1.65 -10.99
N ASP A 226 14.27 1.32 -12.18
CA ASP A 226 13.51 0.10 -12.43
C ASP A 226 14.00 -0.54 -13.72
N LEU A 227 14.29 -1.83 -13.67
CA LEU A 227 14.62 -2.66 -14.83
C LEU A 227 13.84 -3.97 -14.73
N LYS A 228 13.07 -4.26 -15.76
CA LYS A 228 12.34 -5.53 -15.87
C LYS A 228 12.54 -6.10 -17.26
N THR A 229 12.96 -7.35 -17.32
CA THR A 229 13.20 -8.08 -18.58
C THR A 229 12.42 -9.38 -18.56
N LYS A 230 11.77 -9.69 -19.66
CA LYS A 230 11.00 -10.92 -19.85
C LYS A 230 11.60 -11.71 -21.02
N PHE A 231 11.84 -13.00 -20.80
CA PHE A 231 12.39 -13.94 -21.76
C PHE A 231 11.37 -15.05 -22.05
N LEU A 232 11.00 -15.26 -23.30
CA LEU A 232 10.21 -16.41 -23.73
C LEU A 232 11.17 -17.59 -23.94
N LEU A 233 11.27 -18.47 -22.95
CA LEU A 233 12.14 -19.66 -22.98
C LEU A 233 11.58 -20.76 -23.89
N ALA A 234 10.25 -20.94 -23.83
CA ALA A 234 9.48 -21.86 -24.68
C ALA A 234 8.10 -21.27 -24.93
N LYS A 235 7.30 -21.85 -25.85
CA LYS A 235 5.93 -21.36 -26.17
C LYS A 235 5.03 -21.19 -24.94
N SER A 236 5.25 -21.98 -23.91
CA SER A 236 4.46 -22.00 -22.67
C SER A 236 5.26 -21.58 -21.43
N THR A 237 6.49 -21.09 -21.59
CA THR A 237 7.38 -20.80 -20.45
C THR A 237 8.05 -19.46 -20.64
N ASP A 238 7.86 -18.56 -19.70
CA ASP A 238 8.56 -17.28 -19.64
C ASP A 238 9.30 -17.09 -18.32
N LEU A 239 10.41 -16.40 -18.39
CA LEU A 239 11.21 -15.96 -17.24
C LEU A 239 11.21 -14.45 -17.19
N THR A 240 10.80 -13.88 -16.05
CA THR A 240 10.92 -12.46 -15.74
C THR A 240 12.07 -12.26 -14.77
N ALA A 241 12.98 -11.34 -15.09
CA ALA A 241 14.00 -10.82 -14.19
C ALA A 241 13.73 -9.34 -13.93
N ALA A 242 13.70 -8.93 -12.67
CA ALA A 242 13.44 -7.54 -12.30
C ALA A 242 14.40 -7.05 -11.23
N TYR A 243 14.73 -5.76 -11.32
CA TYR A 243 15.51 -5.01 -10.35
C TYR A 243 14.89 -3.63 -10.16
N GLN A 244 14.62 -3.26 -8.91
CA GLN A 244 14.04 -1.98 -8.55
C GLN A 244 14.79 -1.39 -7.37
N THR A 245 15.03 -0.10 -7.39
CA THR A 245 15.57 0.62 -6.24
C THR A 245 14.94 2.00 -6.11
N VAL A 246 14.68 2.39 -4.89
CA VAL A 246 14.21 3.73 -4.50
C VAL A 246 15.13 4.25 -3.41
N HIS A 247 15.68 5.43 -3.61
CA HIS A 247 16.57 6.07 -2.68
C HIS A 247 16.07 7.48 -2.36
N GLN A 248 15.67 7.69 -1.11
CA GLN A 248 15.23 8.99 -0.60
C GLN A 248 16.27 9.54 0.37
N TYR A 249 16.58 10.82 0.21
CA TYR A 249 17.59 11.54 0.96
C TYR A 249 16.95 12.66 1.76
N ASP A 250 17.45 12.90 2.97
CA ASP A 250 17.06 14.04 3.82
C ASP A 250 15.54 14.08 4.14
N VAL A 251 14.87 12.94 4.35
CA VAL A 251 13.42 12.88 4.55
C VAL A 251 13.04 13.36 5.96
N PRO A 252 12.48 14.57 6.14
CA PRO A 252 12.28 15.14 7.47
C PRO A 252 11.02 14.59 8.15
N VAL A 253 11.03 14.59 9.47
CA VAL A 253 9.85 14.31 10.30
C VAL A 253 9.34 15.63 10.89
N TYR A 254 8.59 16.39 10.09
CA TYR A 254 8.24 17.80 10.33
C TYR A 254 7.72 18.12 11.74
N HIS A 255 6.73 17.33 12.23
CA HIS A 255 6.16 17.63 13.55
C HIS A 255 7.18 17.55 14.70
N LYS A 256 8.28 16.82 14.53
CA LYS A 256 9.35 16.74 15.54
C LYS A 256 10.08 18.09 15.72
N TYR A 257 10.26 18.83 14.61
CA TYR A 257 10.85 20.16 14.65
C TYR A 257 9.94 21.15 15.38
N ILE A 258 8.66 21.13 15.07
CA ILE A 258 7.69 22.14 15.54
C ILE A 258 7.15 21.82 16.95
N LEU A 259 6.87 20.54 17.24
CA LEU A 259 6.15 20.13 18.45
C LEU A 259 7.07 19.51 19.52
N GLU A 260 8.27 19.05 19.15
CA GLU A 260 9.14 18.29 20.05
C GLU A 260 10.56 18.86 20.20
N ASN A 261 10.77 20.10 19.78
CA ASN A 261 12.00 20.85 19.97
C ASN A 261 13.27 20.17 19.39
N TYR A 262 13.16 19.59 18.17
CA TYR A 262 14.32 19.07 17.44
C TYR A 262 14.95 20.15 16.56
N ALA A 263 16.29 20.22 16.57
CA ALA A 263 17.10 20.97 15.60
C ALA A 263 17.32 20.15 14.31
N LEU A 264 17.34 18.83 14.44
CA LEU A 264 17.45 17.88 13.34
C LEU A 264 16.64 16.63 13.67
N ASN A 265 15.78 16.21 12.74
CA ASN A 265 15.07 14.93 12.80
C ASN A 265 14.67 14.50 11.39
N ARG A 266 15.49 13.64 10.78
CA ARG A 266 15.28 13.17 9.41
C ARG A 266 15.64 11.71 9.26
N MET A 267 15.10 11.09 8.22
CA MET A 267 15.51 9.78 7.73
C MET A 267 16.49 9.99 6.58
N ASP A 268 17.71 9.45 6.70
CA ASP A 268 18.76 9.52 5.69
C ASP A 268 19.76 8.39 5.89
N PRO A 269 19.85 7.44 4.94
CA PRO A 269 18.94 7.25 3.82
C PRO A 269 17.61 6.61 4.22
N GLN A 270 16.60 6.75 3.38
CA GLN A 270 15.47 5.83 3.30
C GLN A 270 15.57 5.11 1.96
N PHE A 271 15.90 3.82 2.01
CA PHE A 271 16.30 3.05 0.84
C PHE A 271 15.54 1.73 0.75
N ARG A 272 15.16 1.35 -0.47
CA ARG A 272 14.60 0.04 -0.82
C ARG A 272 15.23 -0.48 -2.10
N GLU A 273 15.58 -1.77 -2.08
CA GLU A 273 16.07 -2.51 -3.23
C GLU A 273 15.33 -3.84 -3.32
N LEU A 274 14.83 -4.17 -4.50
CA LEU A 274 14.14 -5.43 -4.78
C LEU A 274 14.67 -6.03 -6.07
N ALA A 275 15.17 -7.27 -6.00
CA ALA A 275 15.51 -8.07 -7.16
C ALA A 275 14.74 -9.38 -7.14
N TYR A 276 14.20 -9.82 -8.27
CA TYR A 276 13.51 -11.11 -8.35
C TYR A 276 13.65 -11.79 -9.72
N LEU A 277 13.55 -13.11 -9.68
CA LEU A 277 13.38 -13.97 -10.84
C LEU A 277 12.04 -14.70 -10.70
N ARG A 278 11.23 -14.65 -11.75
CA ARG A 278 9.93 -15.32 -11.79
C ARG A 278 9.83 -16.18 -13.03
N LEU A 279 9.70 -17.48 -12.83
CA LEU A 279 9.41 -18.44 -13.88
C LEU A 279 7.91 -18.73 -13.89
N ASN A 280 7.30 -18.55 -15.04
CA ASN A 280 5.91 -18.90 -15.30
C ASN A 280 5.86 -20.00 -16.37
N HIS A 281 5.13 -21.07 -16.10
CA HIS A 281 4.89 -22.18 -17.02
C HIS A 281 3.41 -22.45 -17.14
N ASN A 282 2.88 -22.41 -18.36
CA ASN A 282 1.48 -22.75 -18.66
C ASN A 282 1.40 -24.18 -19.17
N PHE A 283 0.52 -24.98 -18.59
CA PHE A 283 0.27 -26.36 -19.00
C PHE A 283 -0.90 -26.44 -19.98
N ASN A 284 -0.71 -27.19 -21.07
CA ASN A 284 -1.77 -27.47 -22.03
C ASN A 284 -2.56 -28.71 -21.55
N ASP A 285 -3.88 -28.66 -21.72
CA ASP A 285 -4.83 -29.79 -21.50
C ASP A 285 -4.73 -30.51 -20.14
N SER A 286 -4.22 -29.80 -19.11
CA SER A 286 -4.09 -30.30 -17.73
C SER A 286 -5.10 -29.61 -16.81
N PHE A 287 -5.45 -30.25 -15.70
CA PHE A 287 -6.19 -29.59 -14.64
C PHE A 287 -5.32 -28.52 -13.92
N ILE A 288 -4.00 -28.69 -13.92
CA ILE A 288 -3.06 -27.62 -13.56
C ILE A 288 -2.91 -26.72 -14.77
N LYS A 289 -3.27 -25.44 -14.64
CA LYS A 289 -3.21 -24.46 -15.73
C LYS A 289 -1.88 -23.73 -15.81
N SER A 290 -1.34 -23.37 -14.66
CA SER A 290 0.00 -22.77 -14.62
C SER A 290 0.72 -23.05 -13.31
N ALA A 291 2.04 -22.99 -13.38
CA ALA A 291 2.94 -22.97 -12.23
C ALA A 291 3.77 -21.68 -12.26
N VAL A 292 3.84 -20.98 -11.13
CA VAL A 292 4.64 -19.76 -10.97
C VAL A 292 5.62 -19.96 -9.83
N ILE A 293 6.90 -19.79 -10.12
CA ILE A 293 7.97 -19.86 -9.13
C ILE A 293 8.67 -18.51 -9.08
N THR A 294 8.81 -17.92 -7.89
CA THR A 294 9.50 -16.65 -7.71
C THR A 294 10.55 -16.79 -6.63
N ALA A 295 11.79 -16.41 -6.95
CA ALA A 295 12.88 -16.22 -5.98
C ALA A 295 13.26 -14.75 -5.95
N PHE A 296 13.48 -14.18 -4.75
CA PHE A 296 13.74 -12.75 -4.62
C PHE A 296 14.65 -12.41 -3.45
N MET A 297 15.26 -11.24 -3.56
CA MET A 297 15.97 -10.53 -2.52
C MET A 297 15.34 -9.13 -2.36
N HIS A 298 15.01 -8.76 -1.14
CA HIS A 298 14.49 -7.44 -0.80
C HIS A 298 15.32 -6.87 0.34
N ASN A 299 15.91 -5.71 0.13
CA ASN A 299 16.68 -4.97 1.12
C ASN A 299 15.97 -3.66 1.44
N THR A 300 15.88 -3.32 2.72
CA THR A 300 15.43 -2.01 3.19
C THR A 300 16.45 -1.43 4.13
N GLU A 301 16.66 -0.12 4.07
CA GLU A 301 17.50 0.62 4.99
C GLU A 301 16.79 1.89 5.42
N GLU A 302 16.73 2.12 6.73
CA GLU A 302 16.24 3.34 7.35
C GLU A 302 17.33 3.92 8.23
N GLY A 303 17.98 4.96 7.74
CA GLY A 303 18.87 5.80 8.51
C GLY A 303 18.08 6.89 9.24
N ARG A 304 18.51 7.29 10.43
CA ARG A 304 17.88 8.37 11.19
C ARG A 304 18.93 9.26 11.81
N GLU A 305 18.80 10.57 11.63
CA GLU A 305 19.64 11.59 12.26
C GLU A 305 18.79 12.47 13.16
N LEU A 306 19.19 12.57 14.41
CA LEU A 306 18.41 13.18 15.48
C LEU A 306 19.28 14.11 16.35
N ARG A 307 18.84 15.37 16.54
CA ARG A 307 19.45 16.30 17.48
C ARG A 307 18.41 17.25 18.05
N LYS A 308 18.31 17.34 19.38
CA LYS A 308 17.48 18.33 20.07
C LYS A 308 18.10 19.72 20.00
N ASN A 309 17.28 20.77 20.02
CA ASN A 309 17.78 22.13 20.24
C ASN A 309 18.56 22.23 21.57
N GLY A 310 19.69 22.91 21.53
CA GLY A 310 20.58 23.06 22.70
C GLY A 310 21.40 21.82 23.06
N SER A 311 21.23 20.68 22.35
CA SER A 311 22.03 19.48 22.56
C SER A 311 23.27 19.46 21.67
N ASN A 312 24.40 19.07 22.26
CA ASN A 312 25.64 18.80 21.53
C ASN A 312 25.70 17.36 21.00
N SER A 313 24.75 16.49 21.37
CA SER A 313 24.72 15.09 20.91
C SER A 313 23.95 14.97 19.64
N LEU A 314 24.62 14.59 18.56
CA LEU A 314 24.03 14.13 17.28
C LEU A 314 23.93 12.60 17.34
N ARG A 315 22.72 12.08 17.27
CA ARG A 315 22.46 10.65 17.18
C ARG A 315 22.26 10.26 15.73
N THR A 316 22.98 9.24 15.29
CA THR A 316 22.78 8.54 13.99
C THR A 316 22.39 7.09 14.27
N GLU A 317 21.29 6.67 13.73
CA GLU A 317 20.79 5.28 13.78
C GLU A 317 20.68 4.73 12.37
N ASN A 318 20.96 3.44 12.20
CA ASN A 318 20.83 2.77 10.90
C ASN A 318 20.28 1.36 11.11
N ASP A 319 19.13 1.09 10.49
CA ASP A 319 18.44 -0.19 10.52
C ASP A 319 18.34 -0.75 9.11
N ARG A 320 18.93 -1.93 8.88
CA ARG A 320 18.87 -2.64 7.61
C ARG A 320 18.18 -3.97 7.79
N VAL A 321 17.24 -4.29 6.90
CA VAL A 321 16.63 -5.61 6.83
C VAL A 321 16.90 -6.20 5.45
N LYS A 322 17.52 -7.38 5.46
CA LYS A 322 17.71 -8.19 4.24
C LYS A 322 16.75 -9.35 4.29
N THR A 323 15.85 -9.43 3.32
CA THR A 323 14.90 -10.52 3.10
C THR A 323 15.32 -11.35 1.90
N LEU A 324 15.41 -12.67 2.08
CA LEU A 324 15.45 -13.63 0.99
C LEU A 324 14.14 -14.38 0.97
N GLY A 325 13.57 -14.60 -0.20
CA GLY A 325 12.30 -15.27 -0.29
C GLY A 325 12.13 -16.14 -1.53
N PHE A 326 11.24 -17.12 -1.36
CA PHE A 326 10.86 -18.06 -2.39
C PHE A 326 9.36 -18.30 -2.32
N THR A 327 8.67 -18.29 -3.46
CA THR A 327 7.26 -18.65 -3.56
C THR A 327 7.05 -19.60 -4.73
N ALA A 328 6.16 -20.58 -4.56
CA ALA A 328 5.73 -21.46 -5.63
C ALA A 328 4.21 -21.60 -5.58
N GLU A 329 3.55 -21.40 -6.72
CA GLU A 329 2.10 -21.39 -6.85
C GLU A 329 1.66 -22.25 -8.02
N LEU A 330 0.55 -22.97 -7.83
CA LEU A 330 -0.11 -23.80 -8.83
C LEU A 330 -1.53 -23.29 -9.02
N LEU A 331 -1.84 -22.80 -10.22
CA LEU A 331 -3.19 -22.48 -10.62
C LEU A 331 -3.85 -23.71 -11.25
N MET A 332 -5.01 -24.08 -10.73
CA MET A 332 -5.78 -25.24 -11.16
C MET A 332 -7.17 -24.81 -11.61
N ALA A 333 -7.71 -25.47 -12.63
CA ALA A 333 -9.10 -25.24 -13.05
C ALA A 333 -9.67 -26.49 -13.72
N LYS A 334 -10.97 -26.76 -13.52
CA LYS A 334 -11.69 -27.85 -14.15
C LYS A 334 -13.06 -27.40 -14.63
N SER A 335 -13.30 -27.54 -15.94
CA SER A 335 -14.62 -27.43 -16.59
C SER A 335 -15.43 -26.15 -16.25
N GLY A 336 -14.79 -25.03 -15.98
CA GLY A 336 -15.48 -23.77 -15.62
C GLY A 336 -16.18 -23.77 -14.25
N LEU A 337 -16.30 -24.92 -13.61
CA LEU A 337 -16.99 -25.08 -12.32
C LEU A 337 -16.09 -24.86 -11.12
N TRP A 338 -14.81 -25.07 -11.29
CA TRP A 338 -13.85 -24.97 -10.19
C TRP A 338 -12.54 -24.35 -10.62
N LYS A 339 -12.04 -23.45 -9.79
CA LYS A 339 -10.69 -22.89 -9.86
C LYS A 339 -10.04 -23.02 -8.51
N GLY A 340 -8.74 -23.26 -8.49
CA GLY A 340 -7.95 -23.30 -7.27
C GLY A 340 -6.59 -22.69 -7.46
N ASN A 341 -6.05 -22.08 -6.42
CA ASN A 341 -4.66 -21.66 -6.32
C ASN A 341 -4.07 -22.19 -5.03
N SER A 342 -3.04 -23.00 -5.13
CA SER A 342 -2.33 -23.55 -3.97
C SER A 342 -0.86 -23.23 -4.07
N GLY A 343 -0.24 -22.94 -2.95
CA GLY A 343 1.17 -22.58 -2.98
C GLY A 343 1.86 -22.70 -1.63
N LEU A 344 3.16 -22.48 -1.71
CA LEU A 344 4.06 -22.43 -0.56
C LEU A 344 4.88 -21.12 -0.64
N GLU A 345 5.22 -20.59 0.52
CA GLU A 345 6.02 -19.39 0.67
C GLU A 345 7.07 -19.59 1.77
N LEU A 346 8.27 -19.07 1.50
CA LEU A 346 9.38 -19.04 2.44
C LEU A 346 10.02 -17.65 2.40
N TYR A 347 10.12 -17.00 3.56
CA TYR A 347 10.79 -15.71 3.74
C TYR A 347 11.78 -15.83 4.88
N SER A 348 12.95 -15.23 4.73
CA SER A 348 13.98 -15.18 5.76
C SER A 348 14.55 -13.77 5.85
N ASP A 349 14.31 -13.10 6.97
CA ASP A 349 14.77 -11.75 7.28
C ASP A 349 15.97 -11.80 8.21
N ARG A 350 16.94 -10.91 7.96
CA ARG A 350 18.03 -10.59 8.88
C ARG A 350 18.09 -9.10 9.12
N ILE A 351 18.20 -8.70 10.37
CA ILE A 351 18.33 -7.30 10.77
C ILE A 351 19.78 -6.99 11.13
N LYS A 352 20.23 -5.82 10.69
CA LYS A 352 21.39 -5.12 11.20
C LYS A 352 20.93 -3.78 11.74
N SER A 353 21.26 -3.49 12.98
CA SER A 353 20.84 -2.26 13.66
C SER A 353 21.99 -1.66 14.43
N SER A 354 22.24 -0.37 14.27
CA SER A 354 23.33 0.33 14.93
C SER A 354 22.92 1.73 15.34
N ARG A 355 23.60 2.26 16.36
CA ARG A 355 23.47 3.64 16.81
C ARG A 355 24.83 4.20 17.19
N ILE A 356 25.07 5.44 16.76
CA ILE A 356 26.25 6.24 17.14
C ILE A 356 25.74 7.56 17.72
N ASP A 357 26.17 7.89 18.94
CA ASP A 357 25.99 9.20 19.52
C ASP A 357 27.31 9.98 19.36
N PHE A 358 27.30 11.07 18.59
CA PHE A 358 28.45 11.93 18.31
C PHE A 358 28.32 13.23 19.09
N ASP A 359 29.33 13.58 19.89
CA ASP A 359 29.39 14.86 20.60
C ASP A 359 30.06 15.91 19.69
N LEU A 360 29.32 16.99 19.39
CA LEU A 360 29.77 18.06 18.49
C LEU A 360 30.89 18.93 19.08
N VAL A 361 31.05 18.96 20.41
CA VAL A 361 32.05 19.78 21.10
C VAL A 361 33.36 19.01 21.27
N SER A 362 33.28 17.84 21.89
CA SER A 362 34.48 16.98 22.10
C SER A 362 34.91 16.23 20.83
N ARG A 363 34.06 16.20 19.80
CA ARG A 363 34.23 15.42 18.55
C ARG A 363 34.43 13.91 18.79
N SER A 364 33.95 13.42 19.92
CA SER A 364 34.00 12.00 20.26
C SER A 364 32.73 11.28 19.80
N SER A 365 32.83 9.99 19.51
CA SER A 365 31.71 9.14 19.17
C SER A 365 31.61 7.97 20.13
N VAL A 366 30.38 7.59 20.48
CA VAL A 366 30.09 6.42 21.29
C VAL A 366 29.13 5.54 20.51
N SER A 367 29.56 4.30 20.25
CA SER A 367 28.67 3.28 19.69
C SER A 367 27.72 2.78 20.76
N LYS A 368 26.43 2.71 20.44
CA LYS A 368 25.38 2.21 21.32
C LYS A 368 24.53 1.17 20.58
N ARG A 369 23.73 0.46 21.34
CA ARG A 369 22.72 -0.44 20.79
C ARG A 369 21.78 0.32 19.87
N GLY A 370 21.51 -0.25 18.68
CA GLY A 370 20.52 0.27 17.75
C GLY A 370 19.08 0.11 18.25
N LEU A 371 18.11 0.44 17.40
CA LEU A 371 16.70 0.33 17.74
C LEU A 371 16.29 -1.14 17.93
N TYR A 372 16.82 -2.02 17.09
CA TYR A 372 16.59 -3.46 17.16
C TYR A 372 17.83 -4.21 17.68
N PRO A 373 17.67 -5.44 18.20
CA PRO A 373 18.80 -6.32 18.49
C PRO A 373 19.55 -6.65 17.20
N ASP A 374 20.83 -6.31 17.12
CA ASP A 374 21.65 -6.57 15.94
C ASP A 374 21.82 -8.06 15.69
N GLY A 375 21.75 -8.51 14.43
CA GLY A 375 21.85 -9.91 14.06
C GLY A 375 20.58 -10.73 14.24
N SER A 376 19.49 -10.17 14.75
CA SER A 376 18.22 -10.88 14.89
C SER A 376 17.68 -11.32 13.52
N SER A 377 16.93 -12.42 13.54
CA SER A 377 16.35 -13.01 12.32
C SER A 377 14.91 -13.47 12.52
N MET A 378 14.17 -13.48 11.42
CA MET A 378 12.82 -14.03 11.37
C MET A 378 12.65 -14.84 10.10
N THR A 379 12.28 -16.11 10.24
CA THR A 379 11.93 -16.99 9.13
C THR A 379 10.45 -17.31 9.18
N SER A 380 9.74 -17.14 8.08
CA SER A 380 8.34 -17.53 7.94
C SER A 380 8.15 -18.56 6.83
N MET A 381 7.34 -19.58 7.09
CA MET A 381 6.94 -20.62 6.15
C MET A 381 5.42 -20.65 6.08
N ALA A 382 4.87 -20.82 4.88
CA ALA A 382 3.43 -20.92 4.72
C ALA A 382 3.06 -21.90 3.62
N VAL A 383 1.91 -22.54 3.81
CA VAL A 383 1.20 -23.30 2.79
C VAL A 383 -0.23 -22.79 2.76
N PHE A 384 -0.74 -22.55 1.55
CA PHE A 384 -2.11 -22.07 1.36
C PHE A 384 -2.81 -22.78 0.20
N SER A 385 -4.13 -22.79 0.27
CA SER A 385 -4.99 -23.31 -0.80
C SER A 385 -6.29 -22.48 -0.84
N LEU A 386 -6.58 -21.90 -2.02
CA LEU A 386 -7.73 -21.07 -2.30
C LEU A 386 -8.57 -21.72 -3.39
N HIS A 387 -9.87 -21.81 -3.21
CA HIS A 387 -10.77 -22.47 -4.14
C HIS A 387 -12.01 -21.62 -4.41
N THR A 388 -12.41 -21.57 -5.68
CA THR A 388 -13.67 -20.98 -6.13
C THR A 388 -14.48 -22.05 -6.85
N PHE A 389 -15.73 -22.24 -6.42
CA PHE A 389 -16.70 -23.12 -7.03
C PHE A 389 -17.82 -22.26 -7.63
N ASP A 390 -17.98 -22.31 -8.96
CA ASP A 390 -18.99 -21.56 -9.70
C ASP A 390 -20.17 -22.47 -10.09
N PHE A 391 -21.37 -22.15 -9.59
CA PHE A 391 -22.62 -22.87 -9.82
C PHE A 391 -23.62 -21.95 -10.54
N ASP A 392 -23.31 -21.50 -11.75
CA ASP A 392 -24.11 -20.57 -12.55
C ASP A 392 -24.41 -19.24 -11.81
N LYS A 393 -25.47 -19.21 -11.00
CA LYS A 393 -25.89 -18.01 -10.23
C LYS A 393 -25.21 -17.86 -8.89
N TRP A 394 -24.56 -18.92 -8.38
CA TRP A 394 -23.90 -18.93 -7.10
C TRP A 394 -22.41 -19.21 -7.28
N SER A 395 -21.61 -18.55 -6.46
CA SER A 395 -20.18 -18.85 -6.36
C SER A 395 -19.79 -18.97 -4.88
N VAL A 396 -19.06 -20.01 -4.56
CA VAL A 396 -18.53 -20.24 -3.22
C VAL A 396 -17.02 -20.14 -3.28
N ASN A 397 -16.44 -19.21 -2.50
CA ASN A 397 -14.99 -19.13 -2.34
C ASN A 397 -14.62 -19.64 -0.95
N SER A 398 -13.59 -20.45 -0.88
CA SER A 398 -13.04 -20.95 0.39
C SER A 398 -11.53 -21.02 0.31
N GLY A 399 -10.87 -20.82 1.44
CA GLY A 399 -9.43 -20.92 1.51
C GLY A 399 -8.95 -21.28 2.90
N LEU A 400 -7.79 -21.92 2.95
CA LEU A 400 -7.07 -22.23 4.18
C LEU A 400 -5.60 -21.87 4.00
N ARG A 401 -4.99 -21.36 5.07
CA ARG A 401 -3.57 -21.08 5.13
C ARG A 401 -3.01 -21.44 6.50
N PHE A 402 -1.90 -22.12 6.50
CA PHE A 402 -1.08 -22.37 7.70
C PHE A 402 0.23 -21.60 7.58
N ASN A 403 0.58 -20.85 8.62
CA ASN A 403 1.86 -20.16 8.76
C ASN A 403 2.60 -20.64 10.00
N SER A 404 3.92 -20.79 9.87
CA SER A 404 4.85 -21.03 10.98
C SER A 404 6.00 -20.02 10.90
N PHE A 405 6.42 -19.51 12.05
CA PHE A 405 7.50 -18.55 12.17
C PHE A 405 8.57 -19.07 13.11
N ILE A 406 9.81 -18.67 12.86
CA ILE A 406 10.94 -18.83 13.77
C ILE A 406 11.56 -17.45 13.92
N ILE A 407 11.55 -16.90 15.12
CA ILE A 407 12.08 -15.56 15.44
C ILE A 407 13.21 -15.77 16.43
N ASP A 408 14.42 -15.42 16.02
CA ASP A 408 15.62 -15.50 16.86
C ASP A 408 16.07 -14.05 17.18
N VAL A 409 16.05 -13.72 18.46
CA VAL A 409 16.53 -12.44 19.00
C VAL A 409 17.77 -12.73 19.81
N GLN A 410 18.83 -11.98 19.54
CA GLN A 410 20.10 -12.06 20.29
C GLN A 410 20.46 -10.68 20.79
N ASP A 411 20.57 -10.50 22.09
CA ASP A 411 20.90 -9.20 22.69
C ASP A 411 21.69 -9.41 23.99
N GLU A 412 22.83 -8.70 24.10
CA GLU A 412 23.70 -8.82 25.27
C GLU A 412 23.06 -8.27 26.57
N SER A 413 22.16 -7.28 26.44
CA SER A 413 21.53 -6.62 27.59
C SER A 413 20.29 -7.32 28.12
N VAL A 414 19.55 -8.04 27.26
CA VAL A 414 18.26 -8.68 27.59
C VAL A 414 18.23 -10.18 27.34
N GLY A 415 19.34 -10.74 26.87
CA GLY A 415 19.47 -12.18 26.61
C GLY A 415 18.96 -12.62 25.23
N ASN A 416 19.04 -13.94 25.02
CA ASN A 416 18.64 -14.56 23.76
C ASN A 416 17.24 -15.15 23.89
N ALA A 417 16.41 -14.98 22.86
CA ALA A 417 15.09 -15.55 22.81
C ALA A 417 14.81 -16.20 21.45
N ARG A 418 14.06 -17.27 21.47
CA ARG A 418 13.59 -17.95 20.28
C ARG A 418 12.09 -18.26 20.39
N LEU A 419 11.31 -17.61 19.54
CA LEU A 419 9.86 -17.81 19.47
C LEU A 419 9.49 -18.59 18.22
N LYS A 420 8.40 -19.38 18.32
CA LYS A 420 7.89 -20.19 17.21
C LYS A 420 6.36 -20.03 17.10
N PRO A 421 5.85 -18.82 16.86
CA PRO A 421 4.42 -18.63 16.68
C PRO A 421 3.93 -19.30 15.40
N SER A 422 2.69 -19.77 15.43
CA SER A 422 2.02 -20.32 14.25
C SER A 422 0.56 -19.89 14.23
N ALA A 423 -0.03 -19.90 13.03
CA ALA A 423 -1.42 -19.55 12.84
C ALA A 423 -2.04 -20.37 11.71
N LEU A 424 -3.26 -20.83 11.93
CA LEU A 424 -4.15 -21.37 10.90
C LEU A 424 -5.30 -20.39 10.70
N VAL A 425 -5.50 -19.95 9.46
CA VAL A 425 -6.58 -19.05 9.07
C VAL A 425 -7.36 -19.60 7.89
N GLY A 426 -8.63 -19.22 7.81
CA GLY A 426 -9.50 -19.65 6.73
C GLY A 426 -10.51 -18.57 6.37
N ASN A 427 -11.10 -18.70 5.19
CA ASN A 427 -12.20 -17.88 4.73
C ASN A 427 -13.26 -18.72 4.05
N ILE A 428 -14.48 -18.22 4.11
CA ILE A 428 -15.59 -18.70 3.30
C ILE A 428 -16.43 -17.53 2.85
N SER A 429 -16.79 -17.53 1.57
CA SER A 429 -17.63 -16.48 0.97
C SER A 429 -18.65 -17.09 0.05
N LEU A 430 -19.85 -16.50 0.06
CA LEU A 430 -20.94 -16.87 -0.82
C LEU A 430 -21.33 -15.65 -1.66
N LEU A 431 -21.25 -15.77 -2.98
CA LEU A 431 -21.67 -14.75 -3.92
C LEU A 431 -22.88 -15.25 -4.72
N ARG A 432 -23.87 -14.39 -4.90
CA ARG A 432 -25.02 -14.63 -5.78
C ARG A 432 -25.06 -13.60 -6.88
N LYS A 433 -25.03 -14.05 -8.13
CA LYS A 433 -25.30 -13.25 -9.33
C LYS A 433 -26.82 -13.06 -9.43
N LEU A 434 -27.31 -11.85 -9.21
CA LEU A 434 -28.75 -11.53 -9.34
C LEU A 434 -29.14 -11.44 -10.83
N ASN A 435 -28.22 -10.89 -11.63
CA ASN A 435 -28.26 -10.81 -13.08
C ASN A 435 -26.83 -10.63 -13.63
N THR A 436 -26.66 -10.36 -14.91
CA THR A 436 -25.34 -10.16 -15.56
C THR A 436 -24.58 -8.95 -15.07
N TRP A 437 -25.25 -7.99 -14.43
CA TRP A 437 -24.70 -6.70 -14.00
C TRP A 437 -24.64 -6.54 -12.49
N THR A 438 -25.25 -7.45 -11.73
CA THR A 438 -25.45 -7.26 -10.29
C THR A 438 -25.13 -8.52 -9.52
N SER A 439 -24.32 -8.38 -8.48
CA SER A 439 -24.03 -9.44 -7.53
C SER A 439 -24.15 -8.95 -6.09
N VAL A 440 -24.47 -9.87 -5.19
CA VAL A 440 -24.41 -9.69 -3.74
C VAL A 440 -23.57 -10.79 -3.13
N PHE A 441 -22.88 -10.49 -2.05
CA PHE A 441 -22.10 -11.52 -1.37
C PHE A 441 -22.06 -11.30 0.14
N THR A 442 -21.73 -12.38 0.84
CA THR A 442 -21.34 -12.37 2.25
C THR A 442 -20.09 -13.20 2.44
N SER A 443 -19.26 -12.81 3.40
CA SER A 443 -18.04 -13.52 3.74
C SER A 443 -17.74 -13.52 5.23
N VAL A 444 -17.07 -14.58 5.67
CA VAL A 444 -16.44 -14.70 6.98
C VAL A 444 -14.97 -15.04 6.74
N ASN A 445 -14.09 -14.20 7.24
CA ASN A 445 -12.65 -14.33 7.05
C ASN A 445 -11.96 -14.29 8.41
N THR A 446 -10.96 -15.11 8.62
CA THR A 446 -10.10 -15.05 9.80
C THR A 446 -8.73 -14.52 9.41
N GLY A 447 -8.15 -13.70 10.28
CA GLY A 447 -6.83 -13.15 10.08
C GLY A 447 -5.96 -13.22 11.32
N PHE A 448 -4.68 -12.93 11.12
CA PHE A 448 -3.71 -12.90 12.20
C PHE A 448 -2.55 -11.96 11.87
N ARG A 449 -1.87 -11.52 12.94
CA ARG A 449 -0.56 -10.87 12.88
C ARG A 449 0.38 -11.59 13.85
N ALA A 450 1.45 -12.17 13.32
CA ALA A 450 2.49 -12.73 14.15
C ALA A 450 3.29 -11.61 14.83
N PRO A 451 3.75 -11.78 16.08
CA PRO A 451 4.78 -10.92 16.64
C PRO A 451 5.99 -10.87 15.71
N ASN A 452 6.65 -9.71 15.65
CA ASN A 452 7.86 -9.54 14.85
C ASN A 452 9.00 -9.00 15.74
N ILE A 453 10.15 -8.66 15.15
CA ILE A 453 11.31 -8.20 15.89
C ILE A 453 11.05 -6.80 16.49
N ASP A 454 10.22 -5.94 15.87
CA ASP A 454 9.79 -4.69 16.49
C ASP A 454 9.00 -4.92 17.78
N ASP A 455 8.14 -5.93 17.80
CA ASP A 455 7.36 -6.24 19.00
C ASP A 455 8.25 -6.75 20.16
N LEU A 456 9.30 -7.48 19.84
CA LEU A 456 10.18 -8.13 20.82
C LEU A 456 11.40 -7.30 21.19
N GLY A 457 11.82 -6.36 20.37
CA GLY A 457 13.17 -5.86 20.38
C GLY A 457 13.35 -4.35 20.47
N THR A 458 12.31 -3.51 20.48
CA THR A 458 12.46 -2.07 20.78
C THR A 458 12.74 -1.87 22.25
N LEU A 459 13.98 -2.15 22.65
CA LEU A 459 14.40 -2.17 24.04
C LEU A 459 15.13 -0.88 24.44
N GLY A 460 15.09 -0.58 25.74
CA GLY A 460 15.76 0.58 26.30
C GLY A 460 14.93 1.85 26.17
N ILE A 461 15.59 3.00 26.20
CA ILE A 461 14.92 4.31 26.26
C ILE A 461 14.33 4.68 24.88
N VAL A 462 13.01 4.61 24.78
CA VAL A 462 12.24 5.02 23.60
C VAL A 462 11.19 6.05 24.02
N ASP A 463 11.19 7.24 23.44
CA ASP A 463 10.19 8.28 23.72
C ASP A 463 9.92 8.52 25.22
N PHE A 464 11.01 8.72 26.03
CA PHE A 464 10.94 8.97 27.48
C PHE A 464 10.41 7.82 28.34
N ARG A 465 10.56 6.59 27.90
CA ARG A 465 10.24 5.37 28.63
C ARG A 465 11.29 4.30 28.39
N TYR A 466 11.38 3.32 29.28
CA TYR A 466 12.24 2.17 29.13
C TYR A 466 11.41 0.95 28.73
N GLU A 467 11.60 0.42 27.52
CA GLU A 467 10.91 -0.79 27.07
C GLU A 467 11.69 -2.04 27.44
N VAL A 468 10.99 -3.02 27.99
CA VAL A 468 11.52 -4.37 28.26
C VAL A 468 10.86 -5.40 27.32
N PRO A 469 11.56 -6.47 26.93
CA PRO A 469 11.00 -7.46 26.01
C PRO A 469 9.94 -8.30 26.69
N ASN A 470 9.01 -8.81 25.87
CA ASN A 470 8.12 -9.89 26.26
C ASN A 470 8.25 -11.03 25.24
N TYR A 471 8.77 -12.16 25.69
CA TYR A 471 9.00 -13.33 24.84
C TYR A 471 7.81 -14.32 24.82
N ASP A 472 6.72 -13.99 25.53
CA ASP A 472 5.48 -14.78 25.58
C ASP A 472 4.38 -14.25 24.62
N LEU A 473 4.74 -13.32 23.74
CA LEU A 473 3.80 -12.73 22.79
C LEU A 473 3.22 -13.80 21.84
N LYS A 474 1.91 -13.74 21.68
CA LYS A 474 1.11 -14.58 20.77
C LYS A 474 0.68 -13.79 19.53
N PRO A 475 0.28 -14.47 18.44
CA PRO A 475 -0.32 -13.78 17.31
C PRO A 475 -1.62 -13.05 17.71
N GLU A 476 -1.74 -11.79 17.27
CA GLU A 476 -3.04 -11.10 17.23
C GLU A 476 -3.98 -11.86 16.28
N ARG A 477 -5.26 -11.85 16.54
CA ARG A 477 -6.26 -12.54 15.74
C ARG A 477 -7.40 -11.62 15.36
N SER A 478 -8.05 -11.96 14.25
CA SER A 478 -9.26 -11.27 13.81
C SER A 478 -10.28 -12.23 13.19
N VAL A 479 -11.54 -11.85 13.33
CA VAL A 479 -12.66 -12.47 12.60
C VAL A 479 -13.47 -11.35 11.98
N GLN A 480 -13.50 -11.32 10.64
CA GLN A 480 -14.23 -10.32 9.87
C GLN A 480 -15.48 -10.92 9.23
N TYR A 481 -16.59 -10.21 9.40
CA TYR A 481 -17.85 -10.42 8.69
C TYR A 481 -18.03 -9.30 7.69
N GLN A 482 -18.40 -9.63 6.46
CA GLN A 482 -18.64 -8.66 5.42
C GLN A 482 -19.84 -9.05 4.58
N ALA A 483 -20.65 -8.05 4.20
CA ALA A 483 -21.69 -8.16 3.19
C ALA A 483 -21.49 -7.08 2.13
N GLY A 484 -21.72 -7.40 0.86
CA GLY A 484 -21.48 -6.49 -0.22
C GLY A 484 -22.50 -6.60 -1.34
N PHE A 485 -22.72 -5.46 -2.00
CA PHE A 485 -23.48 -5.30 -3.21
C PHE A 485 -22.56 -4.70 -4.28
N LYS A 486 -22.58 -5.27 -5.49
CA LYS A 486 -21.85 -4.77 -6.64
C LYS A 486 -22.75 -4.68 -7.86
N HIS A 487 -22.63 -3.58 -8.58
CA HIS A 487 -23.35 -3.33 -9.81
C HIS A 487 -22.38 -2.81 -10.89
N SER A 488 -22.49 -3.32 -12.11
CA SER A 488 -21.65 -2.95 -13.26
C SER A 488 -22.52 -2.83 -14.51
N GLY A 489 -23.48 -1.88 -14.48
CA GLY A 489 -24.30 -1.49 -15.62
C GLY A 489 -23.63 -0.42 -16.47
N GLU A 490 -24.22 -0.12 -17.65
CA GLU A 490 -23.68 0.89 -18.59
C GLU A 490 -23.77 2.31 -18.06
N VAL A 491 -24.86 2.65 -17.36
CA VAL A 491 -25.11 3.99 -16.80
C VAL A 491 -24.59 4.11 -15.37
N LEU A 492 -24.67 3.03 -14.60
CA LEU A 492 -24.33 3.00 -13.20
C LEU A 492 -23.41 1.82 -12.92
N LYS A 493 -22.22 2.11 -12.37
CA LYS A 493 -21.29 1.11 -11.85
C LYS A 493 -20.96 1.47 -10.40
N GLY A 494 -20.95 0.50 -9.52
CA GLY A 494 -20.61 0.81 -8.13
C GLY A 494 -20.73 -0.35 -7.18
N GLU A 495 -20.45 -0.02 -5.93
CA GLU A 495 -20.36 -1.00 -4.86
C GLU A 495 -20.77 -0.39 -3.52
N LEU A 496 -21.31 -1.23 -2.65
CA LEU A 496 -21.64 -0.91 -1.26
C LEU A 496 -21.26 -2.09 -0.39
N PHE A 497 -20.49 -1.83 0.67
CA PHE A 497 -20.01 -2.84 1.61
C PHE A 497 -20.33 -2.43 3.04
N PHE A 498 -20.72 -3.41 3.84
CA PHE A 498 -20.81 -3.34 5.29
C PHE A 498 -19.83 -4.35 5.87
N TYR A 499 -19.14 -3.98 6.92
CA TYR A 499 -18.16 -4.86 7.56
C TYR A 499 -18.14 -4.69 9.08
N ARG A 500 -17.77 -5.78 9.77
CA ARG A 500 -17.37 -5.81 11.16
C ARG A 500 -16.18 -6.73 11.32
N ASN A 501 -15.10 -6.21 11.90
CA ASN A 501 -13.88 -6.93 12.23
C ASN A 501 -13.72 -6.98 13.75
N ASN A 502 -13.79 -8.16 14.35
CA ASN A 502 -13.51 -8.39 15.77
C ASN A 502 -12.04 -8.76 15.91
N LEU A 503 -11.34 -8.04 16.76
CA LEU A 503 -9.91 -8.14 17.00
C LEU A 503 -9.69 -8.66 18.41
N THR A 504 -8.86 -9.67 18.59
CA THR A 504 -8.52 -10.27 19.88
C THR A 504 -7.02 -10.43 20.04
N ASP A 505 -6.55 -10.48 21.28
CA ASP A 505 -5.13 -10.63 21.61
C ASP A 505 -4.26 -9.49 21.02
N LEU A 506 -4.77 -8.26 20.92
CA LEU A 506 -4.01 -7.14 20.40
C LEU A 506 -2.76 -6.87 21.25
N VAL A 507 -1.63 -6.73 20.57
CA VAL A 507 -0.35 -6.41 21.21
C VAL A 507 -0.30 -4.90 21.47
N VAL A 508 -0.30 -4.54 22.73
CA VAL A 508 -0.26 -3.16 23.19
C VAL A 508 0.87 -2.95 24.18
N ARG A 509 1.31 -1.71 24.27
CA ARG A 509 2.35 -1.30 25.22
C ARG A 509 1.70 -0.84 26.51
N ASN A 510 1.99 -1.52 27.62
CA ASN A 510 1.52 -1.21 28.95
C ASN A 510 2.67 -0.75 29.85
N SER A 511 2.39 0.17 30.78
CA SER A 511 3.33 0.52 31.83
C SER A 511 3.39 -0.59 32.91
N VAL A 512 4.59 -0.86 33.40
CA VAL A 512 4.80 -1.75 34.56
C VAL A 512 4.74 -0.89 35.82
N PRO A 513 3.64 -0.94 36.61
CA PRO A 513 3.45 -0.04 37.74
C PRO A 513 4.62 -0.09 38.73
N GLY A 514 5.11 1.08 39.15
CA GLY A 514 6.19 1.20 40.15
C GLY A 514 7.57 0.80 39.68
N SER A 515 7.75 0.39 38.41
CA SER A 515 9.05 0.02 37.88
C SER A 515 9.71 1.20 37.13
N ILE A 516 10.95 1.50 37.52
CA ILE A 516 11.77 2.56 36.91
C ILE A 516 13.14 1.98 36.61
N ILE A 517 13.63 2.17 35.39
CA ILE A 517 14.98 1.80 34.94
C ILE A 517 15.62 3.04 34.32
N ASP A 518 16.84 3.37 34.73
CA ASP A 518 17.58 4.55 34.26
C ASP A 518 16.80 5.88 34.38
N GLY A 519 15.93 5.99 35.40
CA GLY A 519 15.08 7.17 35.61
C GLY A 519 13.84 7.23 34.74
N TYR A 520 13.56 6.22 33.96
CA TYR A 520 12.40 6.14 33.06
C TYR A 520 11.38 5.08 33.50
N PRO A 521 10.08 5.34 33.38
CA PRO A 521 9.05 4.33 33.65
C PRO A 521 9.20 3.15 32.68
N VAL A 522 9.02 1.93 33.19
CA VAL A 522 9.15 0.70 32.43
C VAL A 522 7.85 0.36 31.72
N TYR A 523 7.97 -0.06 30.47
CA TYR A 523 6.88 -0.52 29.63
C TYR A 523 7.19 -1.90 29.03
N ILE A 524 6.14 -2.69 28.82
CA ILE A 524 6.19 -4.02 28.23
C ILE A 524 5.07 -4.15 27.19
N LYS A 525 5.28 -4.89 26.11
CA LYS A 525 4.23 -5.24 25.14
C LYS A 525 3.55 -6.54 25.56
N GLU A 526 2.20 -6.56 25.53
CA GLU A 526 1.39 -7.70 25.97
C GLU A 526 0.15 -7.88 25.07
N ASN A 527 -0.33 -9.12 24.93
CA ASN A 527 -1.59 -9.46 24.25
C ASN A 527 -2.76 -9.35 25.24
N VAL A 528 -3.29 -8.15 25.47
CA VAL A 528 -4.27 -7.91 26.53
C VAL A 528 -5.49 -7.10 26.09
N GLU A 529 -5.60 -6.74 24.82
CA GLU A 529 -6.71 -5.92 24.36
C GLU A 529 -7.55 -6.61 23.30
N ASP A 530 -8.86 -6.41 23.43
CA ASP A 530 -9.86 -6.78 22.45
C ASP A 530 -10.56 -5.52 21.92
N ALA A 531 -10.90 -5.54 20.64
CA ALA A 531 -11.55 -4.43 19.99
C ALA A 531 -12.47 -4.91 18.86
N TYR A 532 -13.32 -4.03 18.37
CA TYR A 532 -13.95 -4.22 17.08
C TYR A 532 -13.92 -2.95 16.25
N ILE A 533 -13.87 -3.14 14.94
CA ILE A 533 -14.00 -2.06 13.95
C ILE A 533 -15.11 -2.44 12.99
N GLN A 534 -16.04 -1.52 12.75
CA GLN A 534 -17.14 -1.72 11.83
C GLN A 534 -17.41 -0.47 11.01
N GLY A 535 -18.08 -0.61 9.90
CA GLY A 535 -18.39 0.53 9.06
C GLY A 535 -19.06 0.16 7.75
N PHE A 536 -19.20 1.18 6.91
CA PHE A 536 -19.62 1.00 5.53
C PHE A 536 -18.76 1.81 4.57
N GLU A 537 -18.67 1.31 3.35
CA GLU A 537 -17.94 1.91 2.24
C GLU A 537 -18.81 1.84 1.00
N THR A 538 -18.86 2.92 0.24
CA THR A 538 -19.59 2.92 -1.04
C THR A 538 -18.83 3.74 -2.08
N SER A 539 -18.96 3.35 -3.34
CA SER A 539 -18.38 4.05 -4.48
C SER A 539 -19.28 3.84 -5.70
N TRP A 540 -19.56 4.92 -6.42
CA TRP A 540 -20.43 4.91 -7.59
C TRP A 540 -19.84 5.73 -8.72
N ASP A 541 -19.81 5.16 -9.91
CA ASP A 541 -19.51 5.79 -11.18
C ASP A 541 -20.82 5.89 -11.98
N ILE A 542 -21.27 7.11 -12.27
CA ILE A 542 -22.54 7.40 -12.95
C ILE A 542 -22.21 8.02 -14.31
N HIS A 543 -22.42 7.30 -15.39
CA HIS A 543 -22.24 7.81 -16.74
C HIS A 543 -23.51 8.57 -17.19
N ILE A 544 -23.48 9.89 -17.05
CA ILE A 544 -24.60 10.76 -17.42
C ILE A 544 -24.79 10.77 -18.95
N ASN A 545 -23.66 10.78 -19.67
CA ASN A 545 -23.61 10.59 -21.12
C ASN A 545 -22.18 10.17 -21.52
N LYS A 546 -21.91 10.06 -22.83
CA LYS A 546 -20.59 9.61 -23.35
C LYS A 546 -19.40 10.49 -22.94
N SER A 547 -19.66 11.76 -22.59
CA SER A 547 -18.63 12.74 -22.25
C SER A 547 -18.57 13.08 -20.77
N LEU A 548 -19.65 12.87 -20.01
CA LEU A 548 -19.77 13.31 -18.62
C LEU A 548 -20.07 12.11 -17.71
N SER A 549 -19.21 11.91 -16.72
CA SER A 549 -19.42 10.96 -15.64
C SER A 549 -19.26 11.63 -14.28
N LEU A 550 -19.97 11.11 -13.29
CA LEU A 550 -19.87 11.50 -11.89
C LEU A 550 -19.35 10.30 -11.09
N ASN A 551 -18.25 10.49 -10.39
CA ASN A 551 -17.64 9.51 -9.52
C ASN A 551 -17.80 9.97 -8.06
N THR A 552 -18.40 9.15 -7.21
CA THR A 552 -18.61 9.51 -5.80
C THR A 552 -18.26 8.35 -4.87
N SER A 553 -17.69 8.65 -3.73
CA SER A 553 -17.39 7.66 -2.69
C SER A 553 -17.62 8.21 -1.29
N TYR A 554 -17.99 7.32 -0.38
CA TYR A 554 -18.29 7.62 1.01
C TYR A 554 -17.72 6.53 1.90
N THR A 555 -17.15 6.91 3.04
CA THR A 555 -16.60 5.98 4.02
C THR A 555 -16.93 6.41 5.44
N TYR A 556 -17.44 5.48 6.22
CA TYR A 556 -17.61 5.62 7.66
C TYR A 556 -17.00 4.44 8.39
N THR A 557 -16.17 4.72 9.38
CA THR A 557 -15.49 3.73 10.21
C THR A 557 -15.72 4.05 11.69
N TYR A 558 -16.10 3.04 12.46
CA TYR A 558 -16.27 3.10 13.89
C TYR A 558 -15.43 2.01 14.55
N GLY A 559 -14.60 2.36 15.52
CA GLY A 559 -13.77 1.41 16.26
C GLY A 559 -13.97 1.58 17.76
N GLN A 560 -14.11 0.47 18.49
CA GLN A 560 -14.25 0.41 19.94
C GLN A 560 -13.28 -0.61 20.52
N ASN A 561 -12.40 -0.17 21.40
CA ASN A 561 -11.64 -1.02 22.29
C ASN A 561 -12.56 -1.46 23.42
N THR A 562 -12.85 -2.75 23.51
CA THR A 562 -13.81 -3.31 24.48
C THR A 562 -13.18 -3.53 25.83
N THR A 563 -11.87 -3.77 25.89
CA THR A 563 -11.12 -3.96 27.13
C THR A 563 -11.04 -2.66 27.93
N LYS A 564 -10.73 -1.54 27.27
CA LYS A 564 -10.58 -0.22 27.92
C LYS A 564 -11.86 0.62 27.89
N ASN A 565 -12.88 0.15 27.19
CA ASN A 565 -14.14 0.88 26.94
C ASN A 565 -13.91 2.28 26.36
N GLU A 566 -12.98 2.40 25.41
CA GLU A 566 -12.65 3.65 24.72
C GLU A 566 -12.64 3.45 23.19
N PRO A 567 -12.62 4.53 22.37
CA PRO A 567 -12.41 4.40 20.94
C PRO A 567 -11.11 3.66 20.61
N VAL A 568 -11.07 2.93 19.50
CA VAL A 568 -9.80 2.50 18.90
C VAL A 568 -9.03 3.74 18.44
N ARG A 569 -7.75 3.76 18.71
CA ARG A 569 -6.88 4.89 18.38
C ARG A 569 -6.81 5.16 16.88
N ARG A 570 -6.83 6.44 16.49
CA ARG A 570 -6.64 6.93 15.11
C ARG A 570 -7.69 6.42 14.11
N ILE A 571 -8.88 6.12 14.56
CA ILE A 571 -10.00 5.88 13.64
C ILE A 571 -10.22 7.14 12.81
N PRO A 572 -10.22 7.05 11.47
CA PRO A 572 -10.44 8.22 10.63
C PRO A 572 -11.87 8.78 10.80
N PRO A 573 -12.07 10.07 10.56
CA PRO A 573 -13.40 10.66 10.45
C PRO A 573 -14.17 10.04 9.29
N MET A 574 -15.46 10.29 9.19
CA MET A 574 -16.20 10.07 7.96
C MET A 574 -15.62 10.97 6.87
N PHE A 575 -15.36 10.42 5.69
CA PHE A 575 -14.80 11.16 4.57
C PHE A 575 -15.46 10.78 3.24
N TRP A 576 -15.41 11.70 2.29
CA TRP A 576 -16.04 11.55 0.98
C TRP A 576 -15.21 12.19 -0.12
N ARG A 577 -15.47 11.72 -1.31
CA ARG A 577 -14.96 12.25 -2.56
C ARG A 577 -16.07 12.24 -3.60
N THR A 578 -16.23 13.35 -4.33
CA THR A 578 -17.11 13.43 -5.49
C THR A 578 -16.37 14.14 -6.61
N ALA A 579 -16.31 13.55 -7.80
CA ALA A 579 -15.66 14.12 -8.96
C ALA A 579 -16.57 14.07 -10.19
N ALA A 580 -16.71 15.18 -10.88
CA ALA A 580 -17.32 15.26 -12.19
C ALA A 580 -16.20 15.24 -13.25
N ASP A 581 -16.21 14.24 -14.10
CA ASP A 581 -15.23 13.99 -15.17
C ASP A 581 -15.89 14.26 -16.52
N TYR A 582 -15.35 15.23 -17.26
CA TYR A 582 -15.80 15.58 -18.58
C TYR A 582 -14.70 15.28 -19.60
N SER A 583 -15.00 14.47 -20.60
CA SER A 583 -14.07 14.08 -21.66
C SER A 583 -14.67 14.46 -23.04
N PHE A 584 -13.90 15.21 -23.83
CA PHE A 584 -14.30 15.61 -25.18
C PHE A 584 -13.11 15.49 -26.15
N GLY A 585 -13.16 14.49 -26.99
CA GLY A 585 -12.09 14.19 -27.92
C GLY A 585 -10.76 13.92 -27.20
N ARG A 586 -9.79 14.82 -27.41
CA ARG A 586 -8.46 14.76 -26.77
C ARG A 586 -8.35 15.51 -25.47
N TRP A 587 -9.42 16.17 -25.04
CA TRP A 587 -9.47 16.99 -23.83
C TRP A 587 -10.21 16.26 -22.71
N GLN A 588 -9.74 16.48 -21.50
CA GLN A 588 -10.42 16.05 -20.28
C GLN A 588 -10.43 17.20 -19.26
N ALA A 589 -11.46 17.23 -18.43
CA ALA A 589 -11.54 18.14 -17.28
C ALA A 589 -12.18 17.40 -16.12
N VAL A 590 -11.69 17.63 -14.91
CA VAL A 590 -12.24 17.06 -13.68
C VAL A 590 -12.43 18.16 -12.66
N ILE A 591 -13.60 18.20 -12.03
CA ILE A 591 -13.85 18.99 -10.82
C ILE A 591 -14.05 18.00 -9.69
N GLU A 592 -13.27 18.11 -8.65
CA GLU A 592 -13.26 17.19 -7.53
C GLU A 592 -13.55 17.92 -6.22
N TRP A 593 -14.49 17.40 -5.46
CA TRP A 593 -14.81 17.81 -4.09
C TRP A 593 -14.40 16.71 -3.12
N LEU A 594 -13.51 17.05 -2.20
CA LEU A 594 -13.04 16.20 -1.12
C LEU A 594 -13.45 16.80 0.22
N GLY A 595 -13.82 15.95 1.17
CA GLY A 595 -14.13 16.41 2.50
C GLY A 595 -14.03 15.32 3.56
N ALA A 596 -13.92 15.77 4.80
CA ALA A 596 -13.96 14.93 5.99
C ALA A 596 -14.75 15.63 7.09
N SER A 597 -15.49 14.85 7.88
CA SER A 597 -16.16 15.36 9.08
C SER A 597 -15.14 15.65 10.19
N LYS A 598 -15.57 16.34 11.24
CA LYS A 598 -14.82 16.45 12.48
C LYS A 598 -14.57 15.04 13.08
N GLN A 599 -13.34 14.81 13.59
CA GLN A 599 -13.03 13.64 14.42
C GLN A 599 -12.77 14.08 15.85
N ASP A 600 -13.76 13.91 16.71
CA ASP A 600 -13.71 14.24 18.13
C ASP A 600 -13.89 13.03 19.05
N ARG A 601 -14.15 11.86 18.48
CA ARG A 601 -14.19 10.60 19.21
C ARG A 601 -12.77 10.04 19.37
N LEU A 602 -12.08 10.49 20.44
CA LEU A 602 -10.65 10.29 20.64
C LEU A 602 -10.38 9.25 21.75
N ALA A 603 -9.49 8.29 21.47
CA ALA A 603 -8.89 7.42 22.48
C ALA A 603 -7.96 8.21 23.43
N ALA A 604 -7.60 7.66 24.58
CA ALA A 604 -6.62 8.27 25.48
C ALA A 604 -5.29 8.56 24.77
N GLY A 605 -4.82 7.63 23.92
CA GLY A 605 -3.62 7.80 23.13
C GLY A 605 -3.71 8.86 22.03
N ASP A 606 -4.92 9.22 21.56
CA ASP A 606 -5.12 10.32 20.62
C ASP A 606 -5.14 11.67 21.33
N LYS A 607 -5.70 11.74 22.54
CA LYS A 607 -5.68 12.94 23.38
C LYS A 607 -4.27 13.33 23.80
N SER A 608 -3.36 12.38 23.94
CA SER A 608 -1.94 12.62 24.24
C SER A 608 -1.06 12.80 23.02
N ASP A 609 -1.58 12.61 21.80
CA ASP A 609 -0.84 12.80 20.56
C ASP A 609 -0.80 14.29 20.19
N ASN A 610 0.40 14.90 20.25
CA ASN A 610 0.57 16.33 19.99
C ASN A 610 0.21 16.79 18.56
N ARG A 611 0.00 15.86 17.64
CA ARG A 611 -0.45 16.12 16.28
C ARG A 611 -1.97 16.28 16.16
N ILE A 612 -2.71 15.86 17.18
CA ILE A 612 -4.17 15.95 17.24
C ILE A 612 -4.56 17.12 18.12
N PRO A 613 -5.25 18.14 17.61
CA PRO A 613 -5.69 19.29 18.42
C PRO A 613 -6.56 18.87 19.60
N ALA A 614 -6.54 19.65 20.67
CA ALA A 614 -7.47 19.49 21.79
C ALA A 614 -8.92 19.61 21.25
N GLY A 615 -9.76 18.62 21.59
CA GLY A 615 -11.14 18.53 21.08
C GLY A 615 -11.26 17.89 19.69
N GLY A 616 -10.16 17.36 19.12
CA GLY A 616 -10.15 16.58 17.89
C GLY A 616 -9.73 17.38 16.65
N THR A 617 -9.72 16.70 15.51
CA THR A 617 -9.38 17.31 14.22
C THR A 617 -10.63 17.92 13.59
N PRO A 618 -10.63 19.22 13.22
CA PRO A 618 -11.75 19.86 12.55
C PRO A 618 -12.12 19.17 11.24
N GLY A 619 -13.39 19.22 10.87
CA GLY A 619 -13.86 18.85 9.54
C GLY A 619 -13.41 19.86 8.49
N TRP A 620 -13.29 19.41 7.24
CA TRP A 620 -12.81 20.25 6.15
C TRP A 620 -13.42 19.85 4.80
N ASN A 621 -13.35 20.79 3.86
CA ASN A 621 -13.74 20.61 2.46
C ASN A 621 -12.75 21.33 1.56
N ILE A 622 -12.38 20.71 0.44
CA ILE A 622 -11.57 21.32 -0.60
C ILE A 622 -12.13 21.00 -1.99
N ILE A 623 -11.89 21.88 -2.94
CA ILE A 623 -12.20 21.66 -4.35
C ILE A 623 -10.91 21.74 -5.15
N ASN A 624 -10.71 20.73 -6.00
CA ASN A 624 -9.64 20.64 -6.99
C ASN A 624 -10.24 20.74 -8.40
N ILE A 625 -9.50 21.32 -9.34
CA ILE A 625 -9.87 21.36 -10.76
C ILE A 625 -8.66 20.89 -11.56
N SER A 626 -8.86 19.93 -12.45
CA SER A 626 -7.80 19.48 -13.36
C SER A 626 -8.28 19.51 -14.79
N GLY A 627 -7.34 19.74 -15.71
CA GLY A 627 -7.55 19.66 -17.14
C GLY A 627 -6.39 18.98 -17.82
N GLY A 628 -6.67 18.20 -18.86
CA GLY A 628 -5.66 17.48 -19.60
C GLY A 628 -5.92 17.46 -21.10
N TYR A 629 -4.84 17.34 -21.86
CA TYR A 629 -4.84 17.11 -23.29
C TYR A 629 -3.95 15.92 -23.62
N SER A 630 -4.44 14.99 -24.43
CA SER A 630 -3.67 13.82 -24.88
C SER A 630 -3.86 13.60 -26.38
N SER A 631 -2.74 13.50 -27.10
CA SER A 631 -2.71 13.21 -28.54
C SER A 631 -2.04 11.85 -28.85
N GLY A 632 -1.91 10.97 -27.86
CA GLY A 632 -1.15 9.73 -27.97
C GLY A 632 0.36 9.96 -27.82
N ARG A 633 0.99 10.78 -28.67
CA ARG A 633 2.42 11.12 -28.55
C ARG A 633 2.72 12.14 -27.45
N TYR A 634 1.83 13.12 -27.26
CA TYR A 634 2.02 14.21 -26.30
C TYR A 634 0.83 14.23 -25.34
N ALA A 635 1.11 14.40 -24.07
CA ALA A 635 0.09 14.68 -23.06
C ALA A 635 0.55 15.83 -22.17
N ALA A 636 -0.39 16.67 -21.78
CA ALA A 636 -0.19 17.78 -20.86
C ALA A 636 -1.37 17.82 -19.88
N ASP A 637 -1.07 17.77 -18.60
CA ASP A 637 -2.06 17.80 -17.53
C ASP A 637 -1.76 18.95 -16.57
N LEU A 638 -2.78 19.73 -16.25
CA LEU A 638 -2.73 20.85 -15.32
C LEU A 638 -3.71 20.60 -14.19
N ASN A 639 -3.24 20.71 -12.94
CA ASN A 639 -4.05 20.48 -11.76
C ASN A 639 -3.98 21.68 -10.81
N PHE A 640 -5.13 22.27 -10.51
CA PHE A 640 -5.33 23.33 -9.52
C PHE A 640 -5.88 22.69 -8.24
N ASN A 641 -5.03 22.55 -7.23
CA ASN A 641 -5.42 22.00 -5.94
C ASN A 641 -5.95 23.08 -5.01
N ASN A 642 -6.96 22.72 -4.20
CA ASN A 642 -7.49 23.55 -3.12
C ASN A 642 -7.72 25.01 -3.58
N ILE A 643 -8.59 25.18 -4.58
CA ILE A 643 -8.81 26.48 -5.26
C ILE A 643 -9.22 27.61 -4.29
N PHE A 644 -9.87 27.27 -3.17
CA PHE A 644 -10.28 28.22 -2.14
C PHE A 644 -9.21 28.49 -1.08
N ASN A 645 -8.05 27.82 -1.18
CA ASN A 645 -6.94 27.97 -0.24
C ASN A 645 -7.31 27.61 1.21
N ALA A 646 -8.25 26.66 1.41
CA ALA A 646 -8.69 26.27 2.73
C ALA A 646 -7.54 25.63 3.53
N ASP A 647 -7.44 25.96 4.81
CA ASP A 647 -6.55 25.24 5.73
C ASP A 647 -7.22 23.95 6.17
N TYR A 648 -6.51 22.82 6.05
CA TYR A 648 -7.05 21.50 6.41
C TYR A 648 -5.97 20.54 6.84
N ARG A 649 -6.35 19.55 7.63
CA ARG A 649 -5.45 18.50 8.09
C ARG A 649 -6.14 17.14 8.10
N TYR A 650 -5.47 16.13 7.56
CA TYR A 650 -5.88 14.74 7.76
C TYR A 650 -5.65 14.35 9.22
N HIS A 651 -6.63 13.64 9.83
CA HIS A 651 -6.58 13.25 11.24
C HIS A 651 -5.27 12.52 11.59
N GLY A 652 -4.62 12.96 12.70
CA GLY A 652 -3.35 12.39 13.16
C GLY A 652 -2.13 12.72 12.30
N SER A 653 -2.26 13.54 11.25
CA SER A 653 -1.12 13.95 10.42
C SER A 653 -0.21 14.94 11.12
N GLY A 654 1.08 14.85 10.83
CA GLY A 654 2.10 15.78 11.31
C GLY A 654 2.22 17.05 10.47
N VAL A 655 1.53 17.14 9.33
CA VAL A 655 1.53 18.29 8.40
C VAL A 655 0.09 18.65 8.03
N ASN A 656 -0.15 19.92 7.70
CA ASN A 656 -1.40 20.36 7.08
C ASN A 656 -1.42 19.99 5.60
N GLY A 657 -2.62 19.95 5.02
CA GLY A 657 -2.82 19.72 3.60
C GLY A 657 -2.29 20.88 2.75
N ILE A 658 -2.11 20.62 1.46
CA ILE A 658 -1.59 21.60 0.50
C ILE A 658 -2.61 22.72 0.30
N GLY A 659 -2.15 23.97 0.35
CA GLY A 659 -2.89 25.15 -0.01
C GLY A 659 -3.12 25.26 -1.51
N ARG A 660 -3.59 26.42 -1.96
CA ARG A 660 -3.79 26.68 -3.39
C ARG A 660 -2.48 26.50 -4.14
N SER A 661 -2.48 25.58 -5.11
CA SER A 661 -1.28 25.22 -5.86
C SER A 661 -1.62 24.72 -7.25
N VAL A 662 -0.65 24.84 -8.15
CA VAL A 662 -0.76 24.36 -9.52
C VAL A 662 0.33 23.35 -9.79
N PHE A 663 -0.05 22.23 -10.38
CA PHE A 663 0.87 21.18 -10.87
C PHE A 663 0.72 21.07 -12.38
N LEU A 664 1.84 21.02 -13.08
CA LEU A 664 1.92 20.77 -14.51
C LEU A 664 2.70 19.49 -14.75
N THR A 665 2.10 18.56 -15.48
CA THR A 665 2.76 17.32 -15.94
C THR A 665 2.77 17.30 -17.46
N LEU A 666 3.94 17.13 -18.05
CA LEU A 666 4.12 16.96 -19.50
C LEU A 666 4.66 15.56 -19.77
N ARG A 667 4.10 14.89 -20.77
CA ARG A 667 4.56 13.57 -21.21
C ARG A 667 4.77 13.54 -22.70
N ILE A 668 5.86 12.89 -23.11
CA ILE A 668 6.19 12.60 -24.49
C ILE A 668 6.38 11.09 -24.61
N ASN A 669 5.61 10.45 -25.49
CA ASN A 669 5.75 9.05 -25.85
C ASN A 669 6.52 8.92 -27.15
N ILE A 670 7.46 7.96 -27.25
CA ILE A 670 8.36 7.76 -28.37
C ILE A 670 8.25 6.31 -28.84
N GLY A 671 8.11 6.11 -30.15
CA GLY A 671 8.03 4.77 -30.77
C GLY A 671 6.66 4.12 -30.70
N SER A 672 6.60 2.83 -31.04
CA SER A 672 5.36 2.04 -31.21
C SER A 672 4.93 1.31 -29.95
N LEU A 673 5.83 0.99 -29.02
CA LEU A 673 5.54 0.33 -27.75
C LEU A 673 5.18 1.36 -26.67
N THR A 674 4.26 2.26 -26.98
CA THR A 674 3.76 3.24 -26.00
C THR A 674 2.46 2.74 -25.41
N HIS A 675 2.48 2.30 -24.16
CA HIS A 675 1.25 2.04 -23.41
C HIS A 675 0.56 3.38 -23.12
N SER A 676 -0.58 3.59 -23.74
CA SER A 676 -1.44 4.77 -23.57
C SER A 676 -2.16 4.74 -22.21
#